data_aab5899a99e8c98643923ad15b285015
#
_entry.id   aab5899a99e8c98643923ad15b285015
#
_cell.length_a   1.000
_cell.length_b   1.000
_cell.length_c   1.000
_cell.angle_alpha   90.00
_cell.angle_beta   90.00
_cell.angle_gamma   90.00
#
_symmetry.space_group_name_H-M   'P 1'
#
loop_
_entity.id
_entity.type
_entity.pdbx_description
1 polymer ?
#
loop_
_entity_poly.entity_id
_entity_poly.type
_entity_poly.pdbx_seq_one_letter_code
_entity_poly.pdbx_strand_id
1 'polypeptide(L)'
;MREVELGWGKVLLVKDNGEFHALGHKCPHYGAPLVKGVLSRGRVRCPWHGACFNISTGDLEDFPGLDSLHKFQVKIEKEKVYVRASKQALQLQRRTKVMAKCISPSAGHSGSTNVLIVGAGAAGLVCAETLRQEGFSDRIVLCTLDRHLPYDRPKLSKSLDAQPEQLALRPKEFFRAYGIEVLTEAQVVTVDVRNKKVVFKDGFKLEYSKLLLAPGSSPKTLSCKGKEVENVFTIRTPEDANRVVRLARGRNAVVVGAGFLGMEVAAYLTEKAHSVSVVELEETPFRKFLGERVGRALLKMFENNRVKFYMQTEVSELRAQEGKLKEVVLKSSKVVRADVCVVGIGAVPATGFLRQSGIGLDSRGFIPVNKMMQTNIPGVFAAGDAVTFPLAWRNNRKVNIPHWQMAHAQGRVAAQNMLAQEAEISTVPYLWTAMFGKSLRYAGYGEGFDDVIIQGDLEELKFVAFYTKGDEVIAVASMNYDPIVSKVAEVLASGRAIRKREAVYATQQDWRHVLAHWERILSSYTVNLGMHTGTPGTKANPWEQVPISNFPGFPKAEMEPSQCLPLAAWLLSGKAFATSRRYSPHKASAATDSWHWRWDRPSLFFLLLGLVPWTTLQHIRHYFKIKMHTFANQCDSKCNWVTNVREKVHHRENTTN
;
A
#
# COMPACT_ATOMS: atom_id res chain seq x y z
N MET A 1 -18.88 5.15 12.26
CA MET A 1 -18.03 6.37 12.23
C MET A 1 -18.91 7.61 12.13
N ARG A 2 -18.56 8.69 12.85
CA ARG A 2 -19.25 9.99 12.81
C ARG A 2 -18.22 11.12 12.96
N GLU A 3 -18.40 12.20 12.21
CA GLU A 3 -17.66 13.44 12.42
C GLU A 3 -18.37 14.27 13.50
N VAL A 4 -17.62 14.72 14.50
CA VAL A 4 -18.13 15.47 15.66
C VAL A 4 -17.37 16.76 15.79
N GLU A 5 -18.08 17.86 16.01
CA GLU A 5 -17.52 19.19 16.22
C GLU A 5 -17.22 19.41 17.71
N LEU A 6 -16.04 19.95 18.00
CA LEU A 6 -15.53 20.22 19.35
C LEU A 6 -15.08 21.68 19.47
N GLY A 7 -15.95 22.63 19.17
CA GLY A 7 -15.68 24.06 19.31
C GLY A 7 -14.51 24.60 18.47
N TRP A 8 -13.32 24.06 18.61
CA TRP A 8 -12.09 24.49 17.91
C TRP A 8 -11.75 23.69 16.66
N GLY A 9 -12.50 22.64 16.37
CA GLY A 9 -12.27 21.76 15.21
C GLY A 9 -13.12 20.51 15.30
N LYS A 10 -12.83 19.53 14.46
CA LYS A 10 -13.61 18.31 14.34
C LYS A 10 -12.77 17.07 14.62
N VAL A 11 -13.42 16.03 15.12
CA VAL A 11 -12.85 14.70 15.29
C VAL A 11 -13.67 13.66 14.54
N LEU A 12 -13.03 12.57 14.15
CA LEU A 12 -13.70 11.35 13.73
C LEU A 12 -13.91 10.47 14.95
N LEU A 13 -15.17 10.32 15.37
CA LEU A 13 -15.56 9.37 16.42
C LEU A 13 -15.89 8.02 15.76
N VAL A 14 -15.23 6.98 16.21
CA VAL A 14 -15.36 5.61 15.70
C VAL A 14 -15.86 4.72 16.84
N LYS A 15 -16.88 3.91 16.58
CA LYS A 15 -17.25 2.79 17.47
C LYS A 15 -16.88 1.50 16.74
N ASP A 16 -16.05 0.68 17.36
CA ASP A 16 -15.62 -0.63 16.85
C ASP A 16 -15.60 -1.62 18.03
N ASN A 17 -16.19 -2.80 17.85
CA ASN A 17 -16.26 -3.85 18.87
C ASN A 17 -16.70 -3.36 20.27
N GLY A 18 -17.64 -2.41 20.31
CA GLY A 18 -18.16 -1.83 21.57
C GLY A 18 -17.34 -0.65 22.11
N GLU A 19 -16.09 -0.48 21.70
CA GLU A 19 -15.21 0.59 22.13
C GLU A 19 -15.33 1.86 21.26
N PHE A 20 -15.10 3.02 21.89
CA PHE A 20 -15.07 4.30 21.19
C PHE A 20 -13.62 4.80 21.03
N HIS A 21 -13.30 5.24 19.83
CA HIS A 21 -12.03 5.86 19.49
C HIS A 21 -12.28 7.23 18.86
N ALA A 22 -11.44 8.21 19.17
CA ALA A 22 -11.49 9.53 18.54
C ALA A 22 -10.17 9.85 17.84
N LEU A 23 -10.26 10.25 16.59
CA LEU A 23 -9.11 10.47 15.68
C LEU A 23 -9.24 11.81 14.95
N GLY A 24 -8.17 12.26 14.30
CA GLY A 24 -8.24 13.31 13.31
C GLY A 24 -9.25 12.96 12.19
N HIS A 25 -10.10 13.91 11.81
CA HIS A 25 -11.23 13.65 10.90
C HIS A 25 -10.89 13.67 9.41
N LYS A 26 -9.72 14.22 9.05
CA LYS A 26 -9.24 14.30 7.67
C LYS A 26 -7.97 13.49 7.47
N CYS A 27 -7.87 12.86 6.30
CA CYS A 27 -6.68 12.15 5.87
C CYS A 27 -5.50 13.13 5.73
N PRO A 28 -4.34 12.87 6.38
CA PRO A 28 -3.17 13.75 6.30
C PRO A 28 -2.57 13.88 4.91
N HIS A 29 -2.88 12.95 4.00
CA HIS A 29 -2.36 12.95 2.63
C HIS A 29 -2.89 14.13 1.83
N TYR A 30 -4.21 14.18 1.54
CA TYR A 30 -4.84 15.24 0.75
C TYR A 30 -6.17 15.74 1.34
N GLY A 31 -6.40 15.55 2.63
CA GLY A 31 -7.53 16.16 3.34
C GLY A 31 -8.89 15.48 3.14
N ALA A 32 -8.94 14.24 2.65
CA ALA A 32 -10.19 13.51 2.48
C ALA A 32 -10.95 13.33 3.79
N PRO A 33 -12.29 13.53 3.83
CA PRO A 33 -13.08 13.27 5.03
C PRO A 33 -13.14 11.78 5.33
N LEU A 34 -12.52 11.34 6.43
CA LEU A 34 -12.40 9.93 6.80
C LEU A 34 -13.73 9.31 7.23
N VAL A 35 -14.72 10.11 7.62
CA VAL A 35 -16.09 9.64 7.89
C VAL A 35 -16.72 8.96 6.65
N LYS A 36 -16.30 9.33 5.45
CA LYS A 36 -16.70 8.69 4.18
C LYS A 36 -15.82 7.49 3.80
N GLY A 37 -14.86 7.13 4.63
CA GLY A 37 -13.95 6.01 4.42
C GLY A 37 -14.55 4.67 4.84
N VAL A 38 -13.69 3.68 4.95
CA VAL A 38 -14.05 2.29 5.31
C VAL A 38 -13.44 1.94 6.65
N LEU A 39 -14.29 1.56 7.61
CA LEU A 39 -13.85 0.96 8.88
C LEU A 39 -13.82 -0.56 8.70
N SER A 40 -12.69 -1.16 8.94
CA SER A 40 -12.51 -2.62 8.86
C SER A 40 -11.33 -3.06 9.73
N ARG A 41 -11.51 -4.10 10.51
CA ARG A 41 -10.45 -4.75 11.31
C ARG A 41 -9.62 -3.77 12.15
N GLY A 42 -10.28 -2.88 12.90
CA GLY A 42 -9.60 -1.88 13.73
C GLY A 42 -8.87 -0.77 12.96
N ARG A 43 -9.20 -0.58 11.67
CA ARG A 43 -8.56 0.41 10.78
C ARG A 43 -9.58 1.24 10.02
N VAL A 44 -9.21 2.49 9.73
CA VAL A 44 -9.96 3.38 8.83
C VAL A 44 -9.17 3.58 7.54
N ARG A 45 -9.75 3.14 6.41
CA ARG A 45 -9.18 3.36 5.08
C ARG A 45 -9.78 4.59 4.41
N CYS A 46 -8.91 5.47 3.95
CA CYS A 46 -9.27 6.70 3.23
C CYS A 46 -10.03 6.40 1.93
N PRO A 47 -11.16 7.12 1.66
CA PRO A 47 -11.97 6.87 0.46
C PRO A 47 -11.30 7.34 -0.83
N TRP A 48 -10.31 8.27 -0.77
CA TRP A 48 -9.74 8.86 -1.97
C TRP A 48 -8.55 8.09 -2.53
N HIS A 49 -7.53 7.81 -1.69
CA HIS A 49 -6.27 7.23 -2.17
C HIS A 49 -5.85 5.97 -1.40
N GLY A 50 -6.74 5.44 -0.54
CA GLY A 50 -6.52 4.15 0.11
C GLY A 50 -5.57 4.16 1.31
N ALA A 51 -5.08 5.31 1.78
CA ALA A 51 -4.28 5.37 3.02
C ALA A 51 -5.07 4.78 4.19
N CYS A 52 -4.43 3.96 5.03
CA CYS A 52 -5.09 3.23 6.11
C CYS A 52 -4.48 3.57 7.46
N PHE A 53 -5.34 3.80 8.44
CA PHE A 53 -4.94 4.25 9.78
C PHE A 53 -5.51 3.34 10.86
N ASN A 54 -4.67 2.96 11.81
CA ASN A 54 -5.08 2.23 13.00
C ASN A 54 -5.96 3.10 13.90
N ILE A 55 -7.12 2.61 14.33
CA ILE A 55 -8.04 3.41 15.16
C ILE A 55 -7.57 3.53 16.61
N SER A 56 -6.75 2.61 17.10
CA SER A 56 -6.26 2.62 18.47
C SER A 56 -5.05 3.53 18.67
N THR A 57 -4.21 3.72 17.64
CA THR A 57 -2.99 4.54 17.72
C THR A 57 -3.03 5.80 16.84
N GLY A 58 -3.86 5.82 15.80
CA GLY A 58 -3.87 6.83 14.75
C GLY A 58 -2.77 6.65 13.70
N ASP A 59 -1.92 5.63 13.83
CA ASP A 59 -0.77 5.44 12.97
C ASP A 59 -1.14 5.01 11.55
N LEU A 60 -0.37 5.51 10.58
CA LEU A 60 -0.44 5.10 9.19
C LEU A 60 0.06 3.66 9.04
N GLU A 61 -0.84 2.75 8.69
CA GLU A 61 -0.53 1.33 8.45
C GLU A 61 -0.35 1.00 6.98
N ASP A 62 -1.11 1.67 6.08
CA ASP A 62 -0.98 1.47 4.64
C ASP A 62 -0.96 2.82 3.90
N PHE A 63 -0.18 2.89 2.84
CA PHE A 63 0.07 4.12 2.11
C PHE A 63 -1.06 4.47 1.12
N PRO A 64 -1.08 5.72 0.58
CA PRO A 64 -0.05 6.75 0.54
C PRO A 64 -0.09 7.71 1.73
N GLY A 65 0.93 8.55 1.80
CA GLY A 65 1.11 9.56 2.83
C GLY A 65 2.36 9.29 3.67
N LEU A 66 2.71 10.21 4.55
CA LEU A 66 3.91 10.10 5.42
C LEU A 66 3.55 10.33 6.88
N ASP A 67 2.39 10.93 7.15
CA ASP A 67 1.97 11.32 8.49
C ASP A 67 0.78 10.49 8.96
N SER A 68 0.65 10.38 10.26
CA SER A 68 -0.39 9.68 11.00
C SER A 68 -1.52 10.64 11.42
N LEU A 69 -2.59 10.11 11.97
CA LEU A 69 -3.67 10.87 12.60
C LEU A 69 -3.35 11.17 14.06
N HIS A 70 -3.87 12.30 14.57
CA HIS A 70 -3.95 12.49 16.01
C HIS A 70 -4.95 11.49 16.60
N LYS A 71 -4.60 10.91 17.75
CA LYS A 71 -5.47 10.12 18.60
C LYS A 71 -5.86 10.96 19.81
N PHE A 72 -7.15 11.00 20.13
CA PHE A 72 -7.70 11.73 21.25
C PHE A 72 -8.19 10.77 22.33
N GLN A 73 -8.16 11.21 23.58
CA GLN A 73 -8.68 10.42 24.70
C GLN A 73 -10.21 10.41 24.66
N VAL A 74 -10.78 9.24 24.94
CA VAL A 74 -12.23 9.06 25.02
C VAL A 74 -12.58 8.51 26.39
N LYS A 75 -13.65 9.02 27.00
CA LYS A 75 -14.24 8.54 28.25
C LYS A 75 -15.75 8.38 28.07
N ILE A 76 -16.33 7.37 28.68
CA ILE A 76 -17.78 7.15 28.70
C ILE A 76 -18.25 7.29 30.14
N GLU A 77 -19.22 8.17 30.39
CA GLU A 77 -19.86 8.37 31.68
C GLU A 77 -21.35 8.62 31.47
N LYS A 78 -22.21 7.91 32.22
CA LYS A 78 -23.70 8.10 32.21
C LYS A 78 -24.24 8.19 30.78
N GLU A 79 -23.90 7.22 29.92
CA GLU A 79 -24.31 7.12 28.51
C GLU A 79 -23.84 8.28 27.61
N LYS A 80 -22.91 9.11 28.07
CA LYS A 80 -22.31 10.19 27.29
C LYS A 80 -20.87 9.87 26.94
N VAL A 81 -20.48 10.23 25.72
CA VAL A 81 -19.08 10.10 25.23
C VAL A 81 -18.39 11.46 25.39
N TYR A 82 -17.30 11.47 26.11
CA TYR A 82 -16.46 12.65 26.31
C TYR A 82 -15.16 12.47 25.52
N VAL A 83 -14.76 13.50 24.79
CA VAL A 83 -13.51 13.53 24.03
C VAL A 83 -12.62 14.65 24.56
N ARG A 84 -11.39 14.30 24.92
CA ARG A 84 -10.36 15.28 25.34
C ARG A 84 -9.39 15.54 24.21
N ALA A 85 -9.35 16.78 23.74
CA ALA A 85 -8.44 17.22 22.66
C ALA A 85 -7.87 18.60 22.96
N SER A 86 -6.61 18.83 22.59
CA SER A 86 -6.05 20.19 22.63
C SER A 86 -6.44 20.95 21.37
N LYS A 87 -6.61 22.29 21.48
CA LYS A 87 -6.88 23.19 20.35
C LYS A 87 -5.86 22.99 19.23
N GLN A 88 -4.57 22.90 19.57
CA GLN A 88 -3.48 22.72 18.63
C GLN A 88 -3.63 21.39 17.85
N ALA A 89 -3.92 20.27 18.52
CA ALA A 89 -4.07 18.97 17.87
C ALA A 89 -5.32 18.89 16.97
N LEU A 90 -6.40 19.62 17.30
CA LEU A 90 -7.58 19.73 16.44
C LEU A 90 -7.32 20.52 15.16
N GLN A 91 -6.43 21.52 15.23
CA GLN A 91 -6.05 22.35 14.08
C GLN A 91 -4.99 21.69 13.20
N LEU A 92 -4.07 20.91 13.81
CA LEU A 92 -3.04 20.15 13.12
C LEU A 92 -3.64 18.84 12.58
N GLN A 93 -3.89 18.78 11.27
CA GLN A 93 -4.53 17.63 10.62
C GLN A 93 -3.59 16.44 10.40
N ARG A 94 -2.33 16.52 10.84
CA ARG A 94 -1.31 15.49 10.66
C ARG A 94 -0.40 15.38 11.89
N ARG A 95 0.01 14.17 12.20
CA ARG A 95 0.95 13.84 13.27
C ARG A 95 2.11 13.06 12.68
N THR A 96 3.30 13.61 12.77
CA THR A 96 4.53 12.87 12.45
C THR A 96 4.79 11.84 13.55
N LYS A 97 5.11 10.60 13.20
CA LYS A 97 5.54 9.57 14.16
C LYS A 97 6.81 10.01 14.89
N VAL A 98 6.97 9.56 16.11
CA VAL A 98 8.22 9.73 16.85
C VAL A 98 9.34 9.01 16.09
N MET A 99 10.47 9.66 15.95
CA MET A 99 11.65 9.17 15.23
C MET A 99 12.90 9.30 16.08
N ALA A 100 13.78 8.33 16.00
CA ALA A 100 15.11 8.40 16.60
C ALA A 100 15.93 9.53 15.96
N LYS A 101 16.77 10.16 16.78
CA LYS A 101 17.79 11.10 16.28
C LYS A 101 19.07 10.33 15.95
N CYS A 102 19.86 10.85 15.03
CA CYS A 102 21.19 10.32 14.78
C CYS A 102 22.09 10.59 15.99
N ILE A 103 22.68 9.54 16.55
CA ILE A 103 23.58 9.63 17.72
C ILE A 103 25.04 9.62 17.25
N SER A 104 25.34 8.93 16.13
CA SER A 104 26.69 8.78 15.59
C SER A 104 26.78 9.27 14.14
N PRO A 105 26.96 10.58 13.90
CA PRO A 105 27.04 11.13 12.56
C PRO A 105 28.38 10.82 11.83
N SER A 106 29.42 10.43 12.54
CA SER A 106 30.73 10.16 11.97
C SER A 106 30.96 8.68 11.73
N ALA A 107 31.35 8.34 10.51
CA ALA A 107 31.66 6.98 10.03
C ALA A 107 32.97 6.38 10.61
N GLY A 108 33.30 6.65 11.85
CA GLY A 108 34.61 6.30 12.41
C GLY A 108 34.60 5.39 13.64
N HIS A 109 33.42 5.07 14.19
CA HIS A 109 33.37 4.19 15.36
C HIS A 109 33.27 2.73 14.90
N SER A 110 34.19 1.89 15.36
CA SER A 110 34.13 0.44 15.17
C SER A 110 32.77 -0.10 15.64
N GLY A 111 31.96 -0.62 14.68
CA GLY A 111 30.63 -1.16 14.94
C GLY A 111 29.45 -0.29 14.48
N SER A 112 29.65 0.95 13.99
CA SER A 112 28.55 1.77 13.47
C SER A 112 28.02 1.21 12.14
N THR A 113 26.69 1.17 12.00
CA THR A 113 26.01 0.70 10.78
C THR A 113 25.63 1.90 9.90
N ASN A 114 26.18 1.96 8.67
CA ASN A 114 25.80 3.00 7.72
C ASN A 114 24.74 2.46 6.75
N VAL A 115 23.61 3.15 6.65
CA VAL A 115 22.61 2.87 5.61
C VAL A 115 22.73 3.90 4.50
N LEU A 116 22.97 3.42 3.29
CA LEU A 116 22.98 4.23 2.08
C LEU A 116 21.74 3.94 1.23
N ILE A 117 21.08 4.98 0.78
CA ILE A 117 19.86 4.91 -0.03
C ILE A 117 20.10 5.63 -1.34
N VAL A 118 20.05 4.89 -2.46
CA VAL A 118 20.18 5.44 -3.81
C VAL A 118 18.82 5.72 -4.38
N GLY A 119 18.46 6.99 -4.48
CA GLY A 119 17.18 7.50 -4.96
C GLY A 119 16.31 8.07 -3.85
N ALA A 120 16.04 9.38 -3.90
CA ALA A 120 15.22 10.12 -2.94
C ALA A 120 13.74 10.24 -3.37
N GLY A 121 13.22 9.26 -4.11
CA GLY A 121 11.79 9.16 -4.44
C GLY A 121 10.96 8.59 -3.29
N ALA A 122 9.75 8.14 -3.62
CA ALA A 122 8.79 7.58 -2.66
C ALA A 122 9.40 6.46 -1.80
N ALA A 123 10.06 5.48 -2.41
CA ALA A 123 10.64 4.34 -1.70
C ALA A 123 11.81 4.75 -0.80
N GLY A 124 12.72 5.59 -1.32
CA GLY A 124 13.91 6.00 -0.56
C GLY A 124 13.56 6.87 0.65
N LEU A 125 12.66 7.83 0.49
CA LEU A 125 12.21 8.69 1.60
C LEU A 125 11.53 7.88 2.69
N VAL A 126 10.58 6.99 2.32
CA VAL A 126 9.88 6.17 3.31
C VAL A 126 10.84 5.20 4.00
N CYS A 127 11.83 4.66 3.28
CA CYS A 127 12.86 3.83 3.91
C CYS A 127 13.62 4.63 4.98
N ALA A 128 14.10 5.83 4.67
CA ALA A 128 14.82 6.67 5.61
C ALA A 128 13.97 7.04 6.83
N GLU A 129 12.71 7.45 6.63
CA GLU A 129 11.79 7.76 7.73
C GLU A 129 11.44 6.52 8.56
N THR A 130 11.21 5.36 7.93
CA THR A 130 10.91 4.12 8.64
C THR A 130 12.09 3.68 9.50
N LEU A 131 13.31 3.73 9.00
CA LEU A 131 14.50 3.44 9.81
C LEU A 131 14.51 4.28 11.10
N ARG A 132 14.26 5.59 11.01
CA ARG A 132 14.17 6.48 12.16
C ARG A 132 12.98 6.18 13.08
N GLN A 133 11.83 5.83 12.51
CA GLN A 133 10.62 5.46 13.26
C GLN A 133 10.80 4.16 14.04
N GLU A 134 11.57 3.22 13.51
CA GLU A 134 11.88 1.92 14.14
C GLU A 134 13.12 1.99 15.06
N GLY A 135 13.61 3.19 15.37
CA GLY A 135 14.66 3.41 16.37
C GLY A 135 16.10 3.38 15.84
N PHE A 136 16.33 3.24 14.52
CA PHE A 136 17.68 3.27 13.98
C PHE A 136 18.35 4.63 14.20
N SER A 137 19.45 4.65 14.93
CA SER A 137 20.14 5.86 15.39
C SER A 137 21.50 6.11 14.72
N ASP A 138 21.96 5.20 13.86
CA ASP A 138 23.21 5.37 13.12
C ASP A 138 23.01 6.21 11.84
N ARG A 139 24.07 6.36 11.06
CA ARG A 139 24.12 7.21 9.88
C ARG A 139 23.17 6.75 8.76
N ILE A 140 22.37 7.65 8.22
CA ILE A 140 21.56 7.46 7.00
C ILE A 140 21.99 8.50 5.97
N VAL A 141 22.36 8.05 4.76
CA VAL A 141 22.65 8.90 3.62
C VAL A 141 21.66 8.58 2.50
N LEU A 142 20.92 9.59 2.07
CA LEU A 142 19.95 9.52 0.98
C LEU A 142 20.50 10.32 -0.20
N CYS A 143 20.88 9.68 -1.30
CA CYS A 143 21.42 10.36 -2.48
C CYS A 143 20.45 10.37 -3.65
N THR A 144 20.43 11.44 -4.41
CA THR A 144 19.56 11.62 -5.58
C THR A 144 20.26 12.39 -6.68
N LEU A 145 19.92 12.04 -7.94
CA LEU A 145 20.33 12.80 -9.10
C LEU A 145 19.60 14.17 -9.22
N ASP A 146 18.40 14.28 -8.57
CA ASP A 146 17.63 15.51 -8.55
C ASP A 146 18.35 16.62 -7.78
N ARG A 147 18.09 17.88 -8.17
CA ARG A 147 18.55 19.07 -7.42
C ARG A 147 17.68 19.40 -6.22
N HIS A 148 16.46 18.82 -6.15
CA HIS A 148 15.48 19.08 -5.11
C HIS A 148 15.49 17.99 -4.03
N LEU A 149 15.14 18.40 -2.81
CA LEU A 149 14.76 17.48 -1.75
C LEU A 149 13.56 16.62 -2.20
N PRO A 150 13.27 15.49 -1.54
CA PRO A 150 12.13 14.64 -1.89
C PRO A 150 10.83 15.42 -2.07
N TYR A 151 10.16 15.23 -3.20
CA TYR A 151 8.94 15.95 -3.58
C TYR A 151 7.86 15.03 -4.12
N ASP A 152 6.60 15.51 -4.12
CA ASP A 152 5.39 14.80 -4.55
C ASP A 152 5.32 14.69 -6.08
N ARG A 153 5.90 13.61 -6.64
CA ARG A 153 5.92 13.37 -8.10
C ARG A 153 4.54 13.20 -8.73
N PRO A 154 3.53 12.56 -8.07
CA PRO A 154 2.17 12.49 -8.59
C PRO A 154 1.55 13.84 -8.96
N LYS A 155 2.00 14.93 -8.35
CA LYS A 155 1.53 16.28 -8.68
C LYS A 155 2.10 16.82 -9.98
N LEU A 156 3.24 16.32 -10.48
CA LEU A 156 3.89 16.84 -11.68
C LEU A 156 3.02 16.79 -12.94
N SER A 157 2.09 15.84 -13.02
CA SER A 157 1.16 15.69 -14.14
C SER A 157 -0.22 16.33 -13.90
N LYS A 158 -0.52 16.70 -12.65
CA LYS A 158 -1.82 17.25 -12.21
C LYS A 158 -1.78 18.76 -11.88
N SER A 159 -0.58 19.27 -11.59
CA SER A 159 -0.31 20.66 -11.22
C SER A 159 1.03 21.07 -11.83
N LEU A 160 1.06 21.13 -13.18
CA LEU A 160 2.30 21.27 -13.94
C LEU A 160 3.02 22.61 -13.69
N ASP A 161 2.34 23.62 -13.16
CA ASP A 161 2.89 24.94 -12.81
C ASP A 161 3.31 25.06 -11.34
N ALA A 162 3.16 23.98 -10.53
CA ALA A 162 3.58 23.99 -9.14
C ALA A 162 5.09 24.21 -9.01
N GLN A 163 5.49 25.06 -8.07
CA GLN A 163 6.89 25.32 -7.78
C GLN A 163 7.48 24.20 -6.91
N PRO A 164 8.79 23.92 -7.00
CA PRO A 164 9.44 22.83 -6.26
C PRO A 164 9.17 22.87 -4.75
N GLU A 165 9.14 24.06 -4.16
CA GLU A 165 8.90 24.25 -2.72
C GLU A 165 7.49 23.82 -2.31
N GLN A 166 6.49 24.01 -3.19
CA GLN A 166 5.10 23.59 -2.97
C GLN A 166 4.92 22.07 -3.09
N LEU A 167 5.85 21.41 -3.76
CA LEU A 167 5.87 19.98 -3.95
C LEU A 167 6.66 19.23 -2.86
N ALA A 168 7.50 19.94 -2.09
CA ALA A 168 8.37 19.35 -1.09
C ALA A 168 7.57 18.50 -0.07
N LEU A 169 7.99 17.25 0.15
CA LEU A 169 7.34 16.33 1.10
C LEU A 169 7.75 16.62 2.53
N ARG A 170 8.98 17.04 2.74
CA ARG A 170 9.55 17.43 4.04
C ARG A 170 10.43 18.67 3.87
N PRO A 171 10.41 19.60 4.82
CA PRO A 171 11.30 20.75 4.81
C PRO A 171 12.75 20.33 5.15
N LYS A 172 13.73 21.16 4.82
CA LYS A 172 15.15 20.89 5.07
C LYS A 172 15.46 20.66 6.55
N GLU A 173 14.76 21.37 7.42
CA GLU A 173 14.88 21.29 8.88
C GLU A 173 14.49 19.90 9.40
N PHE A 174 13.55 19.21 8.75
CA PHE A 174 13.16 17.86 9.08
C PHE A 174 14.35 16.89 8.93
N PHE A 175 15.04 16.91 7.80
CA PHE A 175 16.19 16.05 7.55
C PHE A 175 17.32 16.32 8.56
N ARG A 176 17.58 17.59 8.87
CA ARG A 176 18.55 17.99 9.89
C ARG A 176 18.17 17.50 11.28
N ALA A 177 16.90 17.65 11.67
CA ALA A 177 16.42 17.29 13.01
C ALA A 177 16.57 15.80 13.30
N TYR A 178 16.44 14.95 12.26
CA TYR A 178 16.57 13.51 12.40
C TYR A 178 17.89 12.94 11.87
N GLY A 179 18.83 13.79 11.49
CA GLY A 179 20.16 13.38 11.03
C GLY A 179 20.09 12.47 9.78
N ILE A 180 19.23 12.81 8.82
CA ILE A 180 19.18 12.17 7.50
C ILE A 180 19.96 13.07 6.54
N GLU A 181 21.14 12.61 6.10
CA GLU A 181 21.95 13.32 5.12
C GLU A 181 21.32 13.17 3.74
N VAL A 182 21.03 14.28 3.05
CA VAL A 182 20.50 14.26 1.67
C VAL A 182 21.53 14.86 0.73
N LEU A 183 22.03 14.03 -0.17
CA LEU A 183 22.95 14.41 -1.24
C LEU A 183 22.16 14.60 -2.55
N THR A 184 21.96 15.83 -2.95
CA THR A 184 21.34 16.20 -4.23
C THR A 184 22.37 16.29 -5.33
N GLU A 185 21.95 16.18 -6.60
CA GLU A 185 22.83 16.20 -7.80
C GLU A 185 23.94 15.14 -7.75
N ALA A 186 23.74 14.11 -6.92
CA ALA A 186 24.70 13.03 -6.64
C ALA A 186 24.45 11.85 -7.59
N GLN A 187 25.14 11.79 -8.70
CA GLN A 187 24.99 10.73 -9.69
C GLN A 187 25.82 9.51 -9.31
N VAL A 188 25.15 8.41 -8.97
CA VAL A 188 25.78 7.10 -8.79
C VAL A 188 26.08 6.49 -10.16
N VAL A 189 27.32 6.03 -10.37
CA VAL A 189 27.79 5.43 -11.64
C VAL A 189 28.07 3.94 -11.53
N THR A 190 28.36 3.41 -10.33
CA THR A 190 28.50 1.97 -10.10
C THR A 190 28.37 1.62 -8.62
N VAL A 191 28.14 0.33 -8.35
CA VAL A 191 28.11 -0.24 -7.00
C VAL A 191 29.14 -1.36 -6.92
N ASP A 192 30.11 -1.23 -6.04
CA ASP A 192 31.07 -2.26 -5.69
C ASP A 192 30.54 -3.08 -4.51
N VAL A 193 29.88 -4.20 -4.83
CA VAL A 193 29.27 -5.07 -3.81
C VAL A 193 30.30 -5.82 -2.96
N ARG A 194 31.53 -6.06 -3.50
CA ARG A 194 32.59 -6.77 -2.77
C ARG A 194 33.16 -5.93 -1.65
N ASN A 195 33.46 -4.66 -1.98
CA ASN A 195 33.99 -3.69 -1.02
C ASN A 195 32.91 -2.88 -0.32
N LYS A 196 31.62 -3.15 -0.59
CA LYS A 196 30.45 -2.43 -0.04
C LYS A 196 30.56 -0.92 -0.22
N LYS A 197 30.84 -0.46 -1.44
CA LYS A 197 31.01 0.96 -1.80
C LYS A 197 30.10 1.33 -2.96
N VAL A 198 29.55 2.53 -2.89
CA VAL A 198 28.89 3.19 -4.02
C VAL A 198 29.82 4.26 -4.56
N VAL A 199 29.98 4.30 -5.89
CA VAL A 199 30.86 5.24 -6.58
C VAL A 199 30.02 6.29 -7.31
N PHE A 200 30.34 7.55 -7.10
CA PHE A 200 29.70 8.69 -7.74
C PHE A 200 30.48 9.17 -8.96
N LYS A 201 29.84 9.97 -9.81
CA LYS A 201 30.40 10.45 -11.09
C LYS A 201 31.67 11.28 -10.91
N ASP A 202 31.76 12.02 -9.82
CA ASP A 202 32.94 12.83 -9.43
C ASP A 202 34.09 12.02 -8.84
N GLY A 203 33.95 10.69 -8.77
CA GLY A 203 34.93 9.77 -8.19
C GLY A 203 34.79 9.58 -6.68
N PHE A 204 33.90 10.33 -6.01
CA PHE A 204 33.62 10.14 -4.58
C PHE A 204 33.08 8.72 -4.33
N LYS A 205 33.43 8.15 -3.17
CA LYS A 205 33.00 6.79 -2.78
C LYS A 205 32.41 6.83 -1.38
N LEU A 206 31.23 6.22 -1.21
CA LEU A 206 30.63 6.00 0.10
C LEU A 206 30.56 4.52 0.42
N GLU A 207 30.99 4.17 1.62
CA GLU A 207 30.82 2.83 2.18
C GLU A 207 29.43 2.66 2.76
N TYR A 208 28.92 1.42 2.74
CA TYR A 208 27.63 1.08 3.35
C TYR A 208 27.69 -0.25 4.11
N SER A 209 26.94 -0.35 5.19
CA SER A 209 26.64 -1.63 5.85
C SER A 209 25.39 -2.25 5.26
N LYS A 210 24.39 -1.43 4.96
CA LYS A 210 23.15 -1.79 4.25
C LYS A 210 22.92 -0.81 3.12
N LEU A 211 22.40 -1.29 1.99
CA LEU A 211 22.12 -0.48 0.80
C LEU A 211 20.69 -0.67 0.33
N LEU A 212 19.97 0.44 0.09
CA LEU A 212 18.73 0.43 -0.69
C LEU A 212 18.98 0.98 -2.09
N LEU A 213 18.57 0.23 -3.11
CA LEU A 213 18.53 0.65 -4.49
C LEU A 213 17.08 1.04 -4.85
N ALA A 214 16.83 2.33 -4.96
CA ALA A 214 15.53 2.89 -5.35
C ALA A 214 15.68 3.93 -6.47
N PRO A 215 16.42 3.61 -7.58
CA PRO A 215 16.77 4.58 -8.62
C PRO A 215 15.55 5.04 -9.43
N GLY A 216 14.42 4.33 -9.29
CA GLY A 216 13.21 4.61 -10.04
C GLY A 216 13.31 4.19 -11.50
N SER A 217 12.63 4.96 -12.36
CA SER A 217 12.53 4.72 -13.80
C SER A 217 12.87 5.97 -14.61
N SER A 218 13.33 5.77 -15.83
CA SER A 218 13.55 6.83 -16.82
C SER A 218 12.45 6.81 -17.87
N PRO A 219 11.86 7.95 -18.25
CA PRO A 219 10.86 8.01 -19.30
C PRO A 219 11.41 7.51 -20.64
N LYS A 220 10.60 6.79 -21.40
CA LYS A 220 10.89 6.45 -22.79
C LYS A 220 10.77 7.68 -23.68
N THR A 221 11.68 7.81 -24.63
CA THR A 221 11.66 8.85 -25.67
C THR A 221 11.18 8.29 -27.00
N LEU A 222 10.80 9.16 -27.93
CA LEU A 222 10.44 8.77 -29.29
C LEU A 222 11.70 8.28 -30.04
N SER A 223 11.51 7.33 -30.95
CA SER A 223 12.54 6.81 -31.85
C SER A 223 12.26 7.16 -33.31
N CYS A 224 11.58 8.29 -33.55
CA CYS A 224 11.25 8.79 -34.88
C CYS A 224 12.27 9.83 -35.38
N LYS A 225 12.19 10.18 -36.68
CA LYS A 225 12.96 11.28 -37.29
C LYS A 225 12.61 12.60 -36.59
N GLY A 226 13.63 13.41 -36.26
CA GLY A 226 13.46 14.68 -35.58
C GLY A 226 13.22 14.59 -34.08
N LYS A 227 13.50 13.47 -33.43
CA LYS A 227 13.30 13.26 -31.96
C LYS A 227 14.10 14.25 -31.08
N GLU A 228 15.14 14.85 -31.61
CA GLU A 228 16.03 15.81 -30.96
C GLU A 228 15.56 17.28 -31.10
N VAL A 229 14.45 17.50 -31.77
CA VAL A 229 13.88 18.83 -31.96
C VAL A 229 13.53 19.47 -30.61
N GLU A 230 13.77 20.80 -30.48
CA GLU A 230 13.39 21.53 -29.28
C GLU A 230 11.86 21.51 -29.06
N ASN A 231 11.44 21.67 -27.81
CA ASN A 231 10.05 21.64 -27.33
C ASN A 231 9.37 20.27 -27.37
N VAL A 232 10.17 19.21 -27.33
CA VAL A 232 9.73 17.82 -27.08
C VAL A 232 10.17 17.40 -25.68
N PHE A 233 9.23 17.00 -24.82
CA PHE A 233 9.46 16.77 -23.40
C PHE A 233 8.96 15.41 -22.95
N THR A 234 9.66 14.84 -22.00
CA THR A 234 9.13 13.90 -21.02
C THR A 234 8.96 14.64 -19.70
N ILE A 235 8.11 14.14 -18.78
CA ILE A 235 7.93 14.76 -17.47
C ILE A 235 8.52 13.87 -16.40
N ARG A 236 9.55 14.37 -15.71
CA ARG A 236 10.18 13.68 -14.57
C ARG A 236 10.47 14.63 -13.41
N THR A 237 10.72 15.90 -13.69
CA THR A 237 11.10 16.94 -12.72
C THR A 237 10.11 18.11 -12.73
N PRO A 238 10.08 18.95 -11.68
CA PRO A 238 9.27 20.17 -11.68
C PRO A 238 9.60 21.11 -12.85
N GLU A 239 10.87 21.18 -13.25
CA GLU A 239 11.33 22.01 -14.36
C GLU A 239 10.73 21.55 -15.69
N ASP A 240 10.66 20.22 -15.92
CA ASP A 240 10.02 19.66 -17.12
C ASP A 240 8.56 20.12 -17.19
N ALA A 241 7.81 19.92 -16.10
CA ALA A 241 6.39 20.27 -16.02
C ALA A 241 6.16 21.78 -16.23
N ASN A 242 6.91 22.62 -15.52
CA ASN A 242 6.82 24.08 -15.64
C ASN A 242 7.16 24.57 -17.05
N ARG A 243 8.17 23.97 -17.70
CA ARG A 243 8.57 24.31 -19.05
C ARG A 243 7.49 23.97 -20.07
N VAL A 244 6.86 22.79 -19.91
CA VAL A 244 5.71 22.39 -20.76
C VAL A 244 4.57 23.40 -20.67
N VAL A 245 4.13 23.79 -19.48
CA VAL A 245 3.03 24.74 -19.30
C VAL A 245 3.37 26.10 -19.92
N ARG A 246 4.57 26.59 -19.65
CA ARG A 246 5.01 27.90 -20.20
C ARG A 246 4.98 27.93 -21.73
N LEU A 247 5.39 26.83 -22.38
CA LEU A 247 5.40 26.73 -23.84
C LEU A 247 4.02 26.44 -24.43
N ALA A 248 3.14 25.78 -23.70
CA ALA A 248 1.80 25.42 -24.16
C ALA A 248 0.80 26.59 -24.12
N ARG A 249 1.03 27.62 -23.29
CA ARG A 249 0.08 28.73 -23.12
C ARG A 249 -0.26 29.39 -24.43
N GLY A 250 -1.56 29.32 -24.82
CA GLY A 250 -2.10 29.89 -26.07
C GLY A 250 -1.59 29.22 -27.34
N ARG A 251 -0.92 28.07 -27.27
CA ARG A 251 -0.29 27.36 -28.38
C ARG A 251 -0.83 25.93 -28.55
N ASN A 252 -0.40 25.26 -29.62
CA ASN A 252 -0.84 23.92 -29.93
C ASN A 252 0.04 22.88 -29.20
N ALA A 253 -0.58 22.05 -28.35
CA ALA A 253 0.07 20.99 -27.61
C ALA A 253 -0.29 19.63 -28.21
N VAL A 254 0.71 18.76 -28.37
CA VAL A 254 0.52 17.35 -28.72
C VAL A 254 1.03 16.50 -27.58
N VAL A 255 0.22 15.52 -27.15
CA VAL A 255 0.58 14.52 -26.16
C VAL A 255 0.67 13.16 -26.87
N VAL A 256 1.80 12.47 -26.72
CA VAL A 256 2.00 11.13 -27.29
C VAL A 256 1.91 10.10 -26.16
N GLY A 257 0.91 9.22 -26.29
CA GLY A 257 0.58 8.21 -25.28
C GLY A 257 -0.66 8.58 -24.45
N ALA A 258 -1.69 7.73 -24.48
CA ALA A 258 -2.94 7.92 -23.75
C ALA A 258 -3.04 7.03 -22.48
N GLY A 259 -1.91 6.84 -21.79
CA GLY A 259 -1.86 6.31 -20.44
C GLY A 259 -2.12 7.39 -19.38
N PHE A 260 -1.93 7.07 -18.09
CA PHE A 260 -2.23 7.99 -16.97
C PHE A 260 -1.49 9.33 -17.11
N LEU A 261 -0.17 9.32 -17.32
CA LEU A 261 0.62 10.54 -17.44
C LEU A 261 0.12 11.43 -18.60
N GLY A 262 -0.01 10.84 -19.81
CA GLY A 262 -0.43 11.59 -20.99
C GLY A 262 -1.81 12.20 -20.85
N MET A 263 -2.76 11.45 -20.30
CA MET A 263 -4.13 11.92 -20.14
C MET A 263 -4.26 12.98 -19.03
N GLU A 264 -3.51 12.85 -17.92
CA GLU A 264 -3.44 13.89 -16.89
C GLU A 264 -2.87 15.20 -17.44
N VAL A 265 -1.79 15.12 -18.20
CA VAL A 265 -1.17 16.29 -18.87
C VAL A 265 -2.14 16.89 -19.89
N ALA A 266 -2.79 16.07 -20.72
CA ALA A 266 -3.78 16.55 -21.68
C ALA A 266 -4.93 17.27 -20.98
N ALA A 267 -5.48 16.70 -19.90
CA ALA A 267 -6.54 17.33 -19.12
C ALA A 267 -6.11 18.69 -18.55
N TYR A 268 -4.90 18.77 -17.97
CA TYR A 268 -4.38 20.03 -17.43
C TYR A 268 -4.18 21.10 -18.51
N LEU A 269 -3.69 20.71 -19.69
CA LEU A 269 -3.36 21.65 -20.76
C LEU A 269 -4.58 22.20 -21.50
N THR A 270 -5.77 21.58 -21.40
CA THR A 270 -6.99 22.10 -22.04
C THR A 270 -7.36 23.50 -21.60
N GLU A 271 -7.03 23.90 -20.38
CA GLU A 271 -7.27 25.23 -19.82
C GLU A 271 -6.17 26.24 -20.17
N LYS A 272 -5.04 25.81 -20.68
CA LYS A 272 -3.83 26.62 -20.88
C LYS A 272 -3.46 26.77 -22.36
N ALA A 273 -3.62 25.70 -23.13
CA ALA A 273 -3.24 25.64 -24.54
C ALA A 273 -4.36 26.17 -25.47
N HIS A 274 -4.00 26.56 -26.68
CA HIS A 274 -4.96 26.85 -27.73
C HIS A 274 -5.67 25.58 -28.22
N SER A 275 -4.91 24.51 -28.39
CA SER A 275 -5.44 23.19 -28.72
C SER A 275 -4.63 22.07 -28.07
N VAL A 276 -5.30 20.97 -27.75
CA VAL A 276 -4.65 19.75 -27.23
C VAL A 276 -5.03 18.59 -28.13
N SER A 277 -4.03 17.85 -28.59
CA SER A 277 -4.19 16.65 -29.39
C SER A 277 -3.44 15.48 -28.74
N VAL A 278 -4.06 14.29 -28.72
CA VAL A 278 -3.46 13.07 -28.17
C VAL A 278 -3.26 12.06 -29.30
N VAL A 279 -2.08 11.45 -29.34
CA VAL A 279 -1.71 10.39 -30.30
C VAL A 279 -1.50 9.09 -29.53
N GLU A 280 -2.16 7.99 -29.95
CA GLU A 280 -2.10 6.72 -29.25
C GLU A 280 -2.15 5.54 -30.22
N LEU A 281 -1.40 4.47 -29.90
CA LEU A 281 -1.38 3.21 -30.66
C LEU A 281 -2.63 2.36 -30.46
N GLU A 282 -3.21 2.42 -29.27
CA GLU A 282 -4.40 1.63 -28.91
C GLU A 282 -5.69 2.28 -29.46
N GLU A 283 -6.80 1.52 -29.44
CA GLU A 283 -8.11 2.02 -29.87
C GLU A 283 -8.73 3.02 -28.89
N THR A 284 -8.42 2.88 -27.60
CA THR A 284 -8.97 3.71 -26.54
C THR A 284 -7.89 4.11 -25.53
N PRO A 285 -8.04 5.26 -24.86
CA PRO A 285 -7.19 5.60 -23.72
C PRO A 285 -7.27 4.53 -22.65
N PHE A 286 -6.18 4.32 -21.91
CA PHE A 286 -6.09 3.39 -20.76
C PHE A 286 -6.42 1.92 -21.11
N ARG A 287 -6.49 1.51 -22.37
CA ARG A 287 -6.97 0.19 -22.80
C ARG A 287 -6.36 -0.97 -22.00
N LYS A 288 -5.03 -0.93 -21.76
CA LYS A 288 -4.31 -1.99 -21.04
C LYS A 288 -4.72 -2.13 -19.57
N PHE A 289 -5.17 -1.04 -18.94
CA PHE A 289 -5.54 -1.01 -17.53
C PHE A 289 -7.05 -1.13 -17.30
N LEU A 290 -7.84 -0.42 -18.10
CA LEU A 290 -9.28 -0.25 -17.86
C LEU A 290 -10.16 -0.97 -18.90
N GLY A 291 -9.56 -1.51 -19.95
CA GLY A 291 -10.30 -2.16 -21.03
C GLY A 291 -10.99 -1.17 -21.97
N GLU A 292 -11.60 -1.70 -23.00
CA GLU A 292 -12.17 -0.91 -24.10
C GLU A 292 -13.40 -0.09 -23.67
N ARG A 293 -14.36 -0.71 -22.97
CA ARG A 293 -15.64 -0.05 -22.60
C ARG A 293 -15.42 1.19 -21.73
N VAL A 294 -14.61 1.06 -20.67
CA VAL A 294 -14.25 2.19 -19.80
C VAL A 294 -13.39 3.18 -20.58
N GLY A 295 -12.45 2.71 -21.38
CA GLY A 295 -11.62 3.57 -22.24
C GLY A 295 -12.44 4.44 -23.20
N ARG A 296 -13.50 3.89 -23.83
CA ARG A 296 -14.41 4.66 -24.71
C ARG A 296 -15.17 5.76 -23.96
N ALA A 297 -15.66 5.47 -22.75
CA ALA A 297 -16.33 6.48 -21.92
C ALA A 297 -15.39 7.62 -21.54
N LEU A 298 -14.14 7.30 -21.20
CA LEU A 298 -13.12 8.32 -20.91
C LEU A 298 -12.72 9.09 -22.17
N LEU A 299 -12.58 8.44 -23.32
CA LEU A 299 -12.33 9.11 -24.61
C LEU A 299 -13.37 10.19 -24.85
N LYS A 300 -14.67 9.86 -24.75
CA LYS A 300 -15.79 10.80 -24.91
C LYS A 300 -15.74 11.96 -23.92
N MET A 301 -15.37 11.68 -22.65
CA MET A 301 -15.15 12.73 -21.64
C MET A 301 -14.10 13.75 -22.10
N PHE A 302 -13.00 13.29 -22.65
CA PHE A 302 -11.93 14.17 -23.15
C PHE A 302 -12.34 14.94 -24.41
N GLU A 303 -13.02 14.29 -25.35
CA GLU A 303 -13.55 14.94 -26.57
C GLU A 303 -14.55 16.05 -26.21
N ASN A 304 -15.43 15.80 -25.25
CA ASN A 304 -16.34 16.81 -24.69
C ASN A 304 -15.60 18.01 -24.04
N ASN A 305 -14.36 17.79 -23.61
CA ASN A 305 -13.45 18.83 -23.12
C ASN A 305 -12.45 19.34 -24.18
N ARG A 306 -12.81 19.22 -25.47
CA ARG A 306 -12.08 19.76 -26.65
C ARG A 306 -10.69 19.15 -26.86
N VAL A 307 -10.41 17.96 -26.39
CA VAL A 307 -9.21 17.20 -26.73
C VAL A 307 -9.44 16.45 -28.03
N LYS A 308 -8.52 16.57 -28.99
CA LYS A 308 -8.56 15.84 -30.26
C LYS A 308 -7.75 14.57 -30.14
N PHE A 309 -8.27 13.46 -30.64
CA PHE A 309 -7.60 12.17 -30.61
C PHE A 309 -7.20 11.67 -31.99
N TYR A 310 -6.03 11.08 -32.07
CA TYR A 310 -5.50 10.31 -33.19
C TYR A 310 -5.13 8.93 -32.65
N MET A 311 -6.11 8.03 -32.67
CA MET A 311 -5.98 6.68 -32.16
C MET A 311 -5.45 5.73 -33.23
N GLN A 312 -4.94 4.56 -32.83
CA GLN A 312 -4.41 3.50 -33.71
C GLN A 312 -3.32 4.02 -34.68
N THR A 313 -2.51 4.96 -34.22
CA THR A 313 -1.41 5.54 -35.01
C THR A 313 -0.24 5.94 -34.10
N GLU A 314 0.90 6.14 -34.70
CA GLU A 314 2.11 6.60 -33.99
C GLU A 314 2.80 7.73 -34.74
N VAL A 315 3.70 8.42 -34.03
CA VAL A 315 4.52 9.49 -34.61
C VAL A 315 5.61 8.90 -35.50
N SER A 316 5.66 9.36 -36.76
CA SER A 316 6.69 8.98 -37.72
C SER A 316 7.81 10.01 -37.85
N GLU A 317 7.48 11.30 -37.73
CA GLU A 317 8.43 12.42 -37.87
C GLU A 317 8.02 13.59 -37.00
N LEU A 318 9.00 14.31 -36.47
CA LEU A 318 8.84 15.62 -35.86
C LEU A 318 9.54 16.66 -36.76
N ARG A 319 8.77 17.66 -37.20
CA ARG A 319 9.28 18.71 -38.08
C ARG A 319 9.48 20.02 -37.31
N ALA A 320 10.64 20.62 -37.52
CA ALA A 320 11.02 21.85 -36.88
C ALA A 320 11.05 23.03 -37.87
N GLN A 321 10.86 24.20 -37.32
CA GLN A 321 11.21 25.48 -37.96
C GLN A 321 12.14 26.21 -36.98
N GLU A 322 13.31 26.63 -37.45
CA GLU A 322 14.33 27.27 -36.61
C GLU A 322 14.70 26.44 -35.36
N GLY A 323 14.83 25.10 -35.54
CA GLY A 323 15.16 24.18 -34.47
C GLY A 323 14.01 23.82 -33.50
N LYS A 324 12.87 24.53 -33.56
CA LYS A 324 11.72 24.35 -32.65
C LYS A 324 10.60 23.60 -33.33
N LEU A 325 9.94 22.71 -32.59
CA LEU A 325 8.82 21.89 -33.05
C LEU A 325 7.71 22.77 -33.67
N LYS A 326 7.22 22.38 -34.85
CA LYS A 326 6.09 22.97 -35.55
C LYS A 326 5.03 21.98 -35.97
N GLU A 327 5.42 20.76 -36.31
CA GLU A 327 4.51 19.72 -36.78
C GLU A 327 4.89 18.34 -36.24
N VAL A 328 3.88 17.56 -35.94
CA VAL A 328 3.98 16.11 -35.64
C VAL A 328 3.35 15.37 -36.83
N VAL A 329 4.14 14.59 -37.53
CA VAL A 329 3.68 13.74 -38.63
C VAL A 329 3.39 12.34 -38.12
N LEU A 330 2.19 11.84 -38.41
CA LEU A 330 1.74 10.50 -38.00
C LEU A 330 2.00 9.50 -39.12
N LYS A 331 2.10 8.20 -38.75
CA LYS A 331 2.20 7.10 -39.74
C LYS A 331 1.00 7.08 -40.71
N SER A 332 -0.15 7.58 -40.29
CA SER A 332 -1.33 7.79 -41.14
C SER A 332 -1.16 8.94 -42.17
N SER A 333 0.04 9.47 -42.32
CA SER A 333 0.38 10.63 -43.15
C SER A 333 -0.31 11.94 -42.75
N LYS A 334 -1.04 11.94 -41.64
CA LYS A 334 -1.66 13.16 -41.10
C LYS A 334 -0.62 14.04 -40.41
N VAL A 335 -0.69 15.33 -40.67
CA VAL A 335 0.19 16.34 -40.07
C VAL A 335 -0.59 17.12 -39.01
N VAL A 336 -0.08 17.18 -37.80
CA VAL A 336 -0.67 17.88 -36.65
C VAL A 336 0.24 19.05 -36.25
N ARG A 337 -0.31 20.24 -36.21
CA ARG A 337 0.42 21.43 -35.69
C ARG A 337 0.75 21.22 -34.22
N ALA A 338 1.99 21.52 -33.84
CA ALA A 338 2.48 21.38 -32.50
C ALA A 338 3.58 22.39 -32.19
N ASP A 339 3.39 23.21 -31.18
CA ASP A 339 4.41 24.10 -30.64
C ASP A 339 5.15 23.45 -29.44
N VAL A 340 4.51 22.48 -28.83
CA VAL A 340 5.06 21.64 -27.74
C VAL A 340 4.54 20.21 -27.86
N CYS A 341 5.42 19.24 -27.62
CA CYS A 341 5.08 17.81 -27.57
C CYS A 341 5.45 17.23 -26.22
N VAL A 342 4.52 16.51 -25.58
CA VAL A 342 4.77 15.77 -24.34
C VAL A 342 4.68 14.27 -24.62
N VAL A 343 5.74 13.54 -24.28
CA VAL A 343 5.86 12.10 -24.54
C VAL A 343 5.62 11.30 -23.28
N GLY A 344 4.53 10.54 -23.25
CA GLY A 344 4.09 9.72 -22.11
C GLY A 344 3.89 8.25 -22.48
N ILE A 345 4.87 7.61 -23.14
CA ILE A 345 4.80 6.25 -23.70
C ILE A 345 5.41 5.16 -22.79
N GLY A 346 5.45 5.42 -21.49
CA GLY A 346 6.00 4.52 -20.49
C GLY A 346 7.42 4.85 -20.07
N ALA A 347 8.03 3.96 -19.28
CA ALA A 347 9.35 4.14 -18.70
C ALA A 347 10.15 2.83 -18.74
N VAL A 348 11.46 2.94 -18.49
CA VAL A 348 12.38 1.82 -18.29
C VAL A 348 13.06 1.95 -16.93
N PRO A 349 13.44 0.85 -16.26
CA PRO A 349 14.14 0.93 -14.98
C PRO A 349 15.48 1.68 -15.13
N ALA A 350 15.79 2.57 -14.18
CA ALA A 350 17.01 3.37 -14.19
C ALA A 350 18.21 2.60 -13.59
N THR A 351 18.43 1.38 -14.04
CA THR A 351 19.38 0.39 -13.47
C THR A 351 20.66 0.21 -14.27
N GLY A 352 20.89 1.04 -15.30
CA GLY A 352 22.04 0.92 -16.19
C GLY A 352 23.40 0.89 -15.48
N PHE A 353 23.54 1.60 -14.36
CA PHE A 353 24.75 1.65 -13.53
C PHE A 353 25.04 0.35 -12.76
N LEU A 354 24.11 -0.61 -12.74
CA LEU A 354 24.23 -1.88 -12.02
C LEU A 354 24.76 -3.04 -12.89
N ARG A 355 24.89 -2.86 -14.20
CA ARG A 355 25.20 -3.96 -15.14
C ARG A 355 26.45 -4.78 -14.79
N GLN A 356 27.44 -4.17 -14.15
CA GLN A 356 28.71 -4.82 -13.78
C GLN A 356 28.88 -4.97 -12.27
N SER A 357 27.85 -4.73 -11.48
CA SER A 357 27.92 -4.74 -10.02
C SER A 357 27.81 -6.13 -9.38
N GLY A 358 27.38 -7.15 -10.13
CA GLY A 358 27.00 -8.47 -9.58
C GLY A 358 25.57 -8.52 -9.03
N ILE A 359 24.85 -7.39 -8.99
CA ILE A 359 23.43 -7.34 -8.65
C ILE A 359 22.63 -7.89 -9.83
N GLY A 360 21.76 -8.88 -9.57
CA GLY A 360 20.94 -9.51 -10.59
C GLY A 360 19.97 -8.54 -11.24
N LEU A 361 19.89 -8.59 -12.58
CA LEU A 361 18.88 -7.89 -13.37
C LEU A 361 18.13 -8.89 -14.24
N ASP A 362 16.82 -8.71 -14.41
CA ASP A 362 16.03 -9.51 -15.36
C ASP A 362 16.30 -9.04 -16.82
N SER A 363 15.75 -9.76 -17.81
CA SER A 363 15.93 -9.45 -19.24
C SER A 363 15.43 -8.06 -19.65
N ARG A 364 14.56 -7.44 -18.83
CA ARG A 364 14.01 -6.10 -19.04
C ARG A 364 14.78 -5.02 -18.27
N GLY A 365 15.80 -5.42 -17.48
CA GLY A 365 16.62 -4.54 -16.68
C GLY A 365 16.08 -4.23 -15.28
N PHE A 366 15.00 -4.86 -14.82
CA PHE A 366 14.52 -4.71 -13.44
C PHE A 366 15.38 -5.51 -12.47
N ILE A 367 15.41 -5.08 -11.20
CA ILE A 367 16.06 -5.79 -10.09
C ILE A 367 15.04 -6.79 -9.51
N PRO A 368 15.24 -8.12 -9.65
CA PRO A 368 14.37 -9.08 -8.97
C PRO A 368 14.62 -9.05 -7.46
N VAL A 369 13.56 -8.92 -6.68
CA VAL A 369 13.61 -9.01 -5.23
C VAL A 369 12.65 -10.08 -4.71
N ASN A 370 12.88 -10.55 -3.47
CA ASN A 370 11.95 -11.41 -2.75
C ASN A 370 10.85 -10.56 -2.05
N LYS A 371 9.96 -11.19 -1.30
CA LYS A 371 8.90 -10.49 -0.54
C LYS A 371 9.41 -9.52 0.52
N MET A 372 10.64 -9.71 0.97
CA MET A 372 11.33 -8.88 1.96
C MET A 372 12.14 -7.75 1.31
N MET A 373 11.98 -7.51 0.02
CA MET A 373 12.72 -6.53 -0.80
C MET A 373 14.25 -6.78 -0.86
N GLN A 374 14.71 -8.01 -0.59
CA GLN A 374 16.11 -8.39 -0.69
C GLN A 374 16.47 -8.76 -2.13
N THR A 375 17.64 -8.31 -2.57
CA THR A 375 18.26 -8.72 -3.84
C THR A 375 19.04 -10.04 -3.68
N ASN A 376 19.74 -10.45 -4.71
CA ASN A 376 20.68 -11.59 -4.66
C ASN A 376 21.94 -11.32 -3.83
N ILE A 377 22.20 -10.08 -3.42
CA ILE A 377 23.37 -9.69 -2.63
C ILE A 377 22.96 -9.44 -1.18
N PRO A 378 23.56 -10.15 -0.20
CA PRO A 378 23.27 -9.93 1.22
C PRO A 378 23.50 -8.48 1.66
N GLY A 379 22.53 -7.90 2.39
CA GLY A 379 22.58 -6.52 2.84
C GLY A 379 22.23 -5.46 1.78
N VAL A 380 21.93 -5.90 0.54
CA VAL A 380 21.43 -5.03 -0.54
C VAL A 380 19.96 -5.29 -0.82
N PHE A 381 19.17 -4.24 -0.71
CA PHE A 381 17.72 -4.21 -0.92
C PHE A 381 17.40 -3.37 -2.14
N ALA A 382 16.23 -3.59 -2.74
CA ALA A 382 15.75 -2.71 -3.80
C ALA A 382 14.23 -2.49 -3.69
N ALA A 383 13.77 -1.31 -4.13
CA ALA A 383 12.36 -0.93 -4.02
C ALA A 383 11.94 0.10 -5.09
N GLY A 384 10.64 0.24 -5.31
CA GLY A 384 10.04 1.21 -6.22
C GLY A 384 9.97 0.73 -7.67
N ASP A 385 9.96 1.68 -8.61
CA ASP A 385 9.74 1.41 -10.05
C ASP A 385 10.77 0.46 -10.67
N ALA A 386 11.94 0.34 -10.07
CA ALA A 386 13.07 -0.43 -10.62
C ALA A 386 13.03 -1.93 -10.33
N VAL A 387 12.04 -2.43 -9.56
CA VAL A 387 12.02 -3.81 -9.10
C VAL A 387 10.94 -4.67 -9.74
N THR A 388 11.21 -5.98 -9.82
CA THR A 388 10.18 -7.01 -9.92
C THR A 388 10.13 -7.79 -8.62
N PHE A 389 8.91 -8.03 -8.11
CA PHE A 389 8.68 -8.65 -6.81
C PHE A 389 7.52 -9.64 -6.87
N PRO A 390 7.42 -10.63 -5.96
CA PRO A 390 6.31 -11.57 -5.89
C PRO A 390 5.09 -10.91 -5.25
N LEU A 391 3.97 -10.85 -5.98
CA LEU A 391 2.69 -10.31 -5.49
C LEU A 391 1.93 -11.40 -4.72
N ALA A 392 1.93 -11.34 -3.38
CA ALA A 392 1.48 -12.43 -2.51
C ALA A 392 0.05 -12.90 -2.81
N TRP A 393 -0.92 -11.99 -2.87
CA TRP A 393 -2.34 -12.32 -3.12
C TRP A 393 -2.66 -12.74 -4.56
N ARG A 394 -1.66 -12.68 -5.48
CA ARG A 394 -1.69 -13.20 -6.86
C ARG A 394 -0.76 -14.40 -7.03
N ASN A 395 -0.77 -15.34 -6.07
CA ASN A 395 0.02 -16.57 -6.08
C ASN A 395 1.53 -16.33 -6.30
N ASN A 396 2.05 -15.28 -5.72
CA ASN A 396 3.45 -14.87 -5.83
C ASN A 396 3.92 -14.62 -7.28
N ARG A 397 3.00 -14.27 -8.20
CA ARG A 397 3.37 -13.86 -9.55
C ARG A 397 4.36 -12.71 -9.48
N LYS A 398 5.49 -12.83 -10.19
CA LYS A 398 6.49 -11.75 -10.31
C LYS A 398 5.93 -10.62 -11.17
N VAL A 399 5.86 -9.43 -10.61
CA VAL A 399 5.28 -8.23 -11.23
C VAL A 399 6.19 -7.02 -11.03
N ASN A 400 6.08 -6.04 -11.92
CA ASN A 400 6.55 -4.68 -11.70
C ASN A 400 5.33 -3.76 -11.60
N ILE A 401 5.22 -2.99 -10.53
CA ILE A 401 4.12 -2.03 -10.30
C ILE A 401 4.75 -0.66 -10.01
N PRO A 402 5.03 0.14 -11.04
CA PRO A 402 5.66 1.45 -10.90
C PRO A 402 4.63 2.47 -10.42
N HIS A 403 4.30 2.42 -9.14
CA HIS A 403 3.25 3.22 -8.54
C HIS A 403 3.67 3.80 -7.18
N TRP A 404 3.21 5.02 -6.89
CA TRP A 404 3.58 5.81 -5.71
C TRP A 404 3.33 5.08 -4.39
N GLN A 405 2.12 4.57 -4.19
CA GLN A 405 1.72 3.82 -3.00
C GLN A 405 2.57 2.55 -2.82
N MET A 406 2.80 1.81 -3.90
CA MET A 406 3.60 0.58 -3.87
C MET A 406 5.07 0.86 -3.54
N ALA A 407 5.63 1.93 -4.10
CA ALA A 407 7.00 2.36 -3.80
C ALA A 407 7.18 2.72 -2.31
N HIS A 408 6.19 3.39 -1.71
CA HIS A 408 6.15 3.66 -0.26
C HIS A 408 6.16 2.35 0.55
N ALA A 409 5.25 1.42 0.22
CA ALA A 409 5.13 0.14 0.93
C ALA A 409 6.43 -0.67 0.85
N GLN A 410 7.05 -0.74 -0.33
CA GLN A 410 8.31 -1.43 -0.54
C GLN A 410 9.46 -0.78 0.22
N GLY A 411 9.51 0.56 0.28
CA GLY A 411 10.50 1.31 1.07
C GLY A 411 10.41 0.99 2.56
N ARG A 412 9.19 0.89 3.11
CA ARG A 412 8.95 0.48 4.51
C ARG A 412 9.43 -0.95 4.75
N VAL A 413 9.03 -1.90 3.90
CA VAL A 413 9.42 -3.31 4.05
C VAL A 413 10.94 -3.47 3.97
N ALA A 414 11.60 -2.77 3.06
CA ALA A 414 13.06 -2.79 2.96
C ALA A 414 13.73 -2.28 4.26
N ALA A 415 13.25 -1.16 4.82
CA ALA A 415 13.76 -0.60 6.07
C ALA A 415 13.60 -1.56 7.25
N GLN A 416 12.43 -2.17 7.40
CA GLN A 416 12.14 -3.15 8.45
C GLN A 416 13.08 -4.36 8.34
N ASN A 417 13.30 -4.88 7.15
CA ASN A 417 14.22 -6.01 6.94
C ASN A 417 15.71 -5.62 7.09
N MET A 418 16.08 -4.37 6.85
CA MET A 418 17.41 -3.87 7.24
C MET A 418 17.63 -3.95 8.75
N LEU A 419 16.55 -3.87 9.54
CA LEU A 419 16.54 -4.00 10.99
C LEU A 419 16.19 -5.40 11.49
N ALA A 420 16.21 -6.41 10.60
CA ALA A 420 15.89 -7.80 10.89
C ALA A 420 14.49 -8.05 11.48
N GLN A 421 13.48 -7.28 11.05
CA GLN A 421 12.08 -7.41 11.53
C GLN A 421 11.24 -8.41 10.72
N GLU A 422 11.81 -9.10 9.73
CA GLU A 422 11.16 -10.13 8.91
C GLU A 422 9.80 -9.72 8.28
N ALA A 423 9.72 -8.49 7.80
CA ALA A 423 8.52 -7.95 7.17
C ALA A 423 8.38 -8.41 5.71
N GLU A 424 7.16 -8.80 5.30
CA GLU A 424 6.84 -9.14 3.91
C GLU A 424 5.91 -8.11 3.28
N ILE A 425 6.08 -7.87 1.97
CA ILE A 425 5.16 -7.02 1.21
C ILE A 425 3.82 -7.74 1.00
N SER A 426 2.76 -7.21 1.60
CA SER A 426 1.38 -7.74 1.52
C SER A 426 0.39 -6.72 0.98
N THR A 427 0.85 -5.54 0.62
CA THR A 427 0.03 -4.40 0.20
C THR A 427 -0.76 -4.70 -1.07
N VAL A 428 -2.07 -4.42 -1.07
CA VAL A 428 -2.89 -4.40 -2.27
C VAL A 428 -2.60 -3.11 -3.04
N PRO A 429 -2.20 -3.18 -4.32
CA PRO A 429 -1.95 -1.99 -5.13
C PRO A 429 -3.19 -1.09 -5.19
N TYR A 430 -2.99 0.21 -4.97
CA TYR A 430 -4.04 1.21 -5.01
C TYR A 430 -3.55 2.43 -5.79
N LEU A 431 -4.19 2.76 -6.90
CA LEU A 431 -3.86 3.92 -7.71
C LEU A 431 -5.06 4.86 -7.86
N TRP A 432 -4.78 6.10 -8.20
CA TRP A 432 -5.78 7.14 -8.40
C TRP A 432 -5.34 8.13 -9.47
N THR A 433 -6.32 8.74 -10.11
CA THR A 433 -6.12 9.90 -10.95
C THR A 433 -7.34 10.83 -10.88
N ALA A 434 -7.15 12.10 -11.21
CA ALA A 434 -8.22 13.09 -11.33
C ALA A 434 -8.04 13.88 -12.61
N MET A 435 -9.11 14.00 -13.40
CA MET A 435 -9.15 14.68 -14.69
C MET A 435 -10.50 15.37 -14.83
N PHE A 436 -10.52 16.65 -15.20
CA PHE A 436 -11.75 17.46 -15.34
C PHE A 436 -12.67 17.40 -14.12
N GLY A 437 -12.10 17.42 -12.90
CA GLY A 437 -12.85 17.32 -11.65
C GLY A 437 -13.46 15.93 -11.35
N LYS A 438 -13.24 14.95 -12.22
CA LYS A 438 -13.66 13.56 -12.01
C LYS A 438 -12.51 12.74 -11.46
N SER A 439 -12.78 11.92 -10.45
CA SER A 439 -11.76 11.08 -9.81
C SER A 439 -11.96 9.62 -10.17
N LEU A 440 -10.95 9.02 -10.75
CA LEU A 440 -10.85 7.58 -11.00
C LEU A 440 -9.98 6.95 -9.91
N ARG A 441 -10.45 5.86 -9.33
CA ARG A 441 -9.71 5.03 -8.36
C ARG A 441 -9.66 3.60 -8.83
N TYR A 442 -8.58 2.93 -8.47
CA TYR A 442 -8.33 1.55 -8.86
C TYR A 442 -7.61 0.81 -7.74
N ALA A 443 -8.03 -0.41 -7.44
CA ALA A 443 -7.34 -1.30 -6.51
C ALA A 443 -7.20 -2.70 -7.09
N GLY A 444 -6.13 -3.39 -6.72
CA GLY A 444 -5.81 -4.72 -7.21
C GLY A 444 -4.76 -4.74 -8.33
N TYR A 445 -4.68 -5.84 -9.07
CA TYR A 445 -3.77 -6.01 -10.19
C TYR A 445 -4.48 -6.77 -11.33
N GLY A 446 -5.00 -6.02 -12.29
CA GLY A 446 -5.87 -6.50 -13.36
C GLY A 446 -5.15 -6.95 -14.63
N GLU A 447 -3.82 -7.00 -14.66
CA GLU A 447 -3.11 -7.44 -15.86
C GLU A 447 -3.51 -8.85 -16.28
N GLY A 448 -3.97 -8.98 -17.51
CA GLY A 448 -4.44 -10.23 -18.09
C GLY A 448 -5.85 -10.61 -17.66
N PHE A 449 -6.70 -9.64 -17.28
CA PHE A 449 -8.14 -9.87 -17.11
C PHE A 449 -8.78 -10.42 -18.38
N ASP A 450 -9.82 -11.22 -18.24
CA ASP A 450 -10.57 -11.82 -19.34
C ASP A 450 -11.98 -11.23 -19.50
N ASP A 451 -12.52 -10.61 -18.45
CA ASP A 451 -13.82 -9.96 -18.51
C ASP A 451 -13.91 -8.74 -17.59
N VAL A 452 -14.85 -7.84 -17.86
CA VAL A 452 -15.11 -6.63 -17.10
C VAL A 452 -16.60 -6.48 -16.81
N ILE A 453 -16.97 -6.60 -15.54
CA ILE A 453 -18.33 -6.39 -15.06
C ILE A 453 -18.49 -4.93 -14.69
N ILE A 454 -19.36 -4.21 -15.37
CA ILE A 454 -19.59 -2.78 -15.14
C ILE A 454 -20.94 -2.58 -14.47
N GLN A 455 -20.95 -1.75 -13.43
CA GLN A 455 -22.11 -1.31 -12.68
C GLN A 455 -22.20 0.20 -12.71
N GLY A 456 -23.42 0.73 -12.72
CA GLY A 456 -23.66 2.16 -12.84
C GLY A 456 -23.69 2.59 -14.31
N ASP A 457 -23.43 3.87 -14.55
CA ASP A 457 -23.56 4.49 -15.85
C ASP A 457 -22.22 5.05 -16.33
N LEU A 458 -21.76 4.53 -17.47
CA LEU A 458 -20.53 4.98 -18.13
C LEU A 458 -20.68 6.37 -18.78
N GLU A 459 -21.86 6.69 -19.30
CA GLU A 459 -22.13 8.00 -19.94
C GLU A 459 -22.13 9.12 -18.90
N GLU A 460 -22.72 8.86 -17.73
CA GLU A 460 -22.72 9.78 -16.59
C GLU A 460 -21.39 9.80 -15.82
N LEU A 461 -20.43 8.97 -16.20
CA LEU A 461 -19.14 8.79 -15.52
C LEU A 461 -19.31 8.49 -14.02
N LYS A 462 -20.32 7.70 -13.69
CA LYS A 462 -20.63 7.21 -12.35
C LYS A 462 -20.75 5.70 -12.36
N PHE A 463 -19.62 5.01 -12.24
CA PHE A 463 -19.56 3.57 -12.42
C PHE A 463 -18.55 2.88 -11.51
N VAL A 464 -18.71 1.56 -11.42
CA VAL A 464 -17.72 0.61 -10.89
C VAL A 464 -17.46 -0.45 -11.96
N ALA A 465 -16.21 -0.78 -12.20
CA ALA A 465 -15.77 -1.82 -13.11
C ALA A 465 -14.96 -2.87 -12.35
N PHE A 466 -15.41 -4.11 -12.33
CA PHE A 466 -14.71 -5.25 -11.75
C PHE A 466 -14.01 -6.02 -12.86
N TYR A 467 -12.70 -6.17 -12.75
CA TYR A 467 -11.87 -6.91 -13.67
C TYR A 467 -11.71 -8.33 -13.15
N THR A 468 -12.07 -9.33 -13.95
CA THR A 468 -12.03 -10.73 -13.54
C THR A 468 -10.99 -11.52 -14.30
N LYS A 469 -10.52 -12.60 -13.67
CA LYS A 469 -9.73 -13.67 -14.30
C LYS A 469 -10.36 -15.00 -13.91
N GLY A 470 -11.00 -15.67 -14.89
CA GLY A 470 -11.88 -16.79 -14.59
C GLY A 470 -13.03 -16.36 -13.67
N ASP A 471 -13.18 -17.03 -12.52
CA ASP A 471 -14.23 -16.72 -11.52
C ASP A 471 -13.81 -15.71 -10.45
N GLU A 472 -12.61 -15.12 -10.54
CA GLU A 472 -12.10 -14.24 -9.50
C GLU A 472 -11.98 -12.79 -9.95
N VAL A 473 -12.43 -11.85 -9.10
CA VAL A 473 -12.16 -10.41 -9.23
C VAL A 473 -10.73 -10.14 -8.85
N ILE A 474 -9.94 -9.63 -9.78
CA ILE A 474 -8.50 -9.37 -9.62
C ILE A 474 -8.18 -7.88 -9.50
N ALA A 475 -9.12 -7.02 -9.90
CA ALA A 475 -9.01 -5.58 -9.73
C ALA A 475 -10.40 -4.93 -9.80
N VAL A 476 -10.49 -3.71 -9.30
CA VAL A 476 -11.67 -2.86 -9.38
C VAL A 476 -11.27 -1.45 -9.74
N ALA A 477 -12.03 -0.81 -10.62
CA ALA A 477 -11.95 0.63 -10.86
C ALA A 477 -13.28 1.29 -10.56
N SER A 478 -13.28 2.54 -10.15
CA SER A 478 -14.51 3.33 -10.06
C SER A 478 -14.27 4.79 -10.40
N MET A 479 -15.29 5.42 -10.94
CA MET A 479 -15.34 6.86 -11.10
C MET A 479 -16.57 7.40 -10.37
N ASN A 480 -16.37 8.39 -9.49
CA ASN A 480 -17.43 9.06 -8.72
C ASN A 480 -18.34 8.10 -7.91
N TYR A 481 -17.81 6.96 -7.45
CA TYR A 481 -18.56 5.94 -6.70
C TYR A 481 -17.84 5.52 -5.41
N ASP A 482 -17.37 6.51 -4.64
CA ASP A 482 -16.67 6.27 -3.38
C ASP A 482 -17.63 5.75 -2.29
N PRO A 483 -17.15 4.88 -1.37
CA PRO A 483 -15.76 4.39 -1.20
C PRO A 483 -15.55 2.95 -1.73
N ILE A 484 -16.22 2.52 -2.80
CA ILE A 484 -16.25 1.11 -3.23
C ILE A 484 -14.86 0.51 -3.45
N VAL A 485 -13.94 1.24 -4.08
CA VAL A 485 -12.57 0.74 -4.33
C VAL A 485 -11.83 0.50 -3.02
N SER A 486 -12.00 1.38 -2.02
CA SER A 486 -11.41 1.20 -0.70
C SER A 486 -12.00 0.00 0.06
N LYS A 487 -13.29 -0.29 -0.13
CA LYS A 487 -13.94 -1.49 0.42
C LYS A 487 -13.39 -2.76 -0.21
N VAL A 488 -13.31 -2.82 -1.54
CA VAL A 488 -12.73 -3.97 -2.25
C VAL A 488 -11.26 -4.17 -1.87
N ALA A 489 -10.48 -3.08 -1.71
CA ALA A 489 -9.10 -3.16 -1.27
C ALA A 489 -8.98 -3.82 0.12
N GLU A 490 -9.89 -3.52 1.08
CA GLU A 490 -9.91 -4.18 2.39
C GLU A 490 -10.24 -5.67 2.29
N VAL A 491 -11.17 -6.07 1.40
CA VAL A 491 -11.49 -7.48 1.17
C VAL A 491 -10.29 -8.22 0.60
N LEU A 492 -9.65 -7.68 -0.45
CA LEU A 492 -8.45 -8.28 -1.05
C LEU A 492 -7.29 -8.36 -0.03
N ALA A 493 -7.10 -7.33 0.80
CA ALA A 493 -6.09 -7.29 1.86
C ALA A 493 -6.36 -8.30 2.98
N SER A 494 -7.59 -8.81 3.14
CA SER A 494 -7.91 -9.89 4.07
C SER A 494 -7.54 -11.29 3.54
N GLY A 495 -7.04 -11.38 2.30
CA GLY A 495 -6.75 -12.64 1.62
C GLY A 495 -8.00 -13.33 1.03
N ARG A 496 -9.17 -12.69 1.09
CA ARG A 496 -10.40 -13.25 0.55
C ARG A 496 -10.53 -12.98 -0.95
N ALA A 497 -10.84 -14.00 -1.73
CA ALA A 497 -11.22 -13.89 -3.12
C ALA A 497 -12.67 -13.38 -3.23
N ILE A 498 -12.91 -12.45 -4.15
CA ILE A 498 -14.26 -12.02 -4.57
C ILE A 498 -14.59 -12.79 -5.84
N ARG A 499 -15.70 -13.54 -5.84
CA ARG A 499 -16.12 -14.32 -7.00
C ARG A 499 -16.86 -13.45 -8.03
N LYS A 500 -16.74 -13.80 -9.30
CA LYS A 500 -17.43 -13.13 -10.42
C LYS A 500 -18.93 -12.97 -10.15
N ARG A 501 -19.60 -14.04 -9.68
CA ARG A 501 -21.02 -14.00 -9.29
C ARG A 501 -21.33 -12.95 -8.21
N GLU A 502 -20.45 -12.78 -7.22
CA GLU A 502 -20.65 -11.79 -6.16
C GLU A 502 -20.59 -10.37 -6.73
N ALA A 503 -19.70 -10.10 -7.68
CA ALA A 503 -19.65 -8.84 -8.41
C ALA A 503 -20.90 -8.61 -9.27
N VAL A 504 -21.49 -9.65 -9.85
CA VAL A 504 -22.75 -9.57 -10.64
C VAL A 504 -23.96 -9.36 -9.76
N TYR A 505 -24.11 -10.12 -8.66
CA TYR A 505 -25.26 -9.96 -7.73
C TYR A 505 -25.30 -8.62 -7.06
N ALA A 506 -24.17 -8.01 -6.82
CA ALA A 506 -24.09 -6.67 -6.30
C ALA A 506 -24.71 -5.62 -7.25
N THR A 507 -24.98 -5.94 -8.53
CA THR A 507 -25.72 -5.07 -9.44
C THR A 507 -27.21 -4.99 -9.14
N GLN A 508 -27.80 -6.02 -8.49
CA GLN A 508 -29.24 -6.16 -8.29
C GLN A 508 -29.70 -5.72 -6.88
N GLN A 509 -28.81 -5.60 -5.93
CA GLN A 509 -29.12 -5.16 -4.57
C GLN A 509 -28.19 -4.05 -4.11
N ASP A 510 -28.73 -3.15 -3.26
CA ASP A 510 -27.92 -2.08 -2.63
C ASP A 510 -26.65 -2.66 -2.00
N TRP A 511 -25.50 -2.25 -2.49
CA TRP A 511 -24.17 -2.64 -1.98
C TRP A 511 -24.02 -2.51 -0.46
N ARG A 512 -24.88 -1.72 0.17
CA ARG A 512 -24.98 -1.62 1.64
C ARG A 512 -25.34 -2.96 2.27
N HIS A 513 -26.19 -3.77 1.66
CA HIS A 513 -26.56 -5.11 2.16
C HIS A 513 -25.45 -6.15 1.95
N VAL A 514 -24.78 -6.14 0.80
CA VAL A 514 -23.66 -7.03 0.53
C VAL A 514 -22.51 -6.74 1.49
N LEU A 515 -22.20 -5.48 1.75
CA LEU A 515 -21.13 -5.07 2.65
C LEU A 515 -21.49 -5.25 4.12
N ALA A 516 -22.75 -5.04 4.54
CA ALA A 516 -23.22 -5.37 5.87
C ALA A 516 -23.18 -6.90 6.15
N HIS A 517 -23.41 -7.71 5.12
CA HIS A 517 -23.20 -9.17 5.20
C HIS A 517 -21.72 -9.51 5.40
N TRP A 518 -20.82 -8.78 4.72
CA TRP A 518 -19.38 -8.95 4.83
C TRP A 518 -18.82 -8.41 6.15
N GLU A 519 -19.33 -7.29 6.64
CA GLU A 519 -18.98 -6.74 7.96
C GLU A 519 -19.41 -7.70 9.10
N ARG A 520 -20.56 -8.38 8.98
CA ARG A 520 -21.00 -9.42 9.93
C ARG A 520 -20.09 -10.63 9.94
N ILE A 521 -19.61 -11.09 8.78
CA ILE A 521 -18.69 -12.23 8.69
C ILE A 521 -17.30 -11.86 9.25
N LEU A 522 -16.81 -10.65 9.04
CA LEU A 522 -15.52 -10.19 9.55
C LEU A 522 -15.55 -9.92 11.06
N SER A 523 -16.68 -9.46 11.62
CA SER A 523 -16.82 -9.24 13.06
C SER A 523 -16.98 -10.53 13.88
N SER A 524 -17.38 -11.64 13.26
CA SER A 524 -17.53 -12.93 13.97
C SER A 524 -16.20 -13.66 14.27
N TYR A 525 -15.07 -13.15 13.81
CA TYR A 525 -13.74 -13.76 14.03
C TYR A 525 -12.83 -13.01 15.03
N THR A 526 -13.31 -11.99 15.71
CA THR A 526 -12.51 -11.30 16.75
C THR A 526 -12.72 -11.95 18.12
N VAL A 527 -11.73 -12.69 18.57
CA VAL A 527 -11.66 -13.27 19.93
C VAL A 527 -11.23 -12.18 20.92
N ASN A 528 -12.05 -11.96 21.95
CA ASN A 528 -11.78 -11.06 23.08
C ASN A 528 -10.52 -11.47 23.86
N LEU A 529 -9.56 -10.56 23.99
CA LEU A 529 -8.51 -10.62 25.01
C LEU A 529 -8.54 -9.32 25.83
N GLY A 530 -9.13 -9.38 27.01
CA GLY A 530 -9.09 -8.30 27.99
C GLY A 530 -7.84 -8.39 28.87
N MET A 531 -7.20 -7.24 29.14
CA MET A 531 -6.36 -7.04 30.34
C MET A 531 -6.55 -5.62 30.90
N HIS A 532 -6.82 -5.60 32.20
CA HIS A 532 -6.81 -4.40 33.04
C HIS A 532 -5.42 -4.09 33.57
N THR A 533 -5.03 -2.83 33.61
CA THR A 533 -4.23 -2.29 34.74
C THR A 533 -4.47 -0.77 34.83
N GLY A 534 -4.81 -0.31 36.03
CA GLY A 534 -4.98 1.10 36.37
C GLY A 534 -3.81 1.64 37.17
N THR A 535 -3.71 2.95 37.25
CA THR A 535 -3.57 3.76 38.49
C THR A 535 -3.47 5.25 38.19
N PRO A 536 -3.65 6.16 39.16
CA PRO A 536 -4.34 7.42 38.94
C PRO A 536 -3.51 8.70 39.16
N GLY A 537 -4.06 9.82 38.68
CA GLY A 537 -3.90 11.13 39.29
C GLY A 537 -3.15 12.19 38.51
N THR A 538 -3.91 13.13 37.97
CA THR A 538 -3.74 14.59 38.18
C THR A 538 -4.88 15.36 37.46
N LYS A 539 -5.16 16.57 37.97
CA LYS A 539 -6.38 17.38 37.81
C LYS A 539 -6.77 17.72 36.35
N ALA A 540 -8.09 17.67 36.15
CA ALA A 540 -8.82 17.72 34.91
C ALA A 540 -8.86 19.08 34.21
N ASN A 541 -8.66 19.05 32.89
CA ASN A 541 -9.21 20.02 31.95
C ASN A 541 -10.62 19.55 31.51
N PRO A 542 -11.56 20.45 31.17
CA PRO A 542 -12.92 20.08 30.86
C PRO A 542 -13.04 19.18 29.61
N TRP A 543 -13.81 18.10 29.75
CA TRP A 543 -14.21 17.21 28.68
C TRP A 543 -15.39 17.80 27.91
N GLU A 544 -15.35 17.79 26.56
CA GLU A 544 -16.52 18.15 25.75
C GLU A 544 -17.50 16.98 25.63
N GLN A 545 -18.80 17.25 25.75
CA GLN A 545 -19.86 16.24 25.80
C GLN A 545 -20.43 15.92 24.42
N VAL A 546 -20.55 14.63 24.10
CA VAL A 546 -21.26 14.12 22.92
C VAL A 546 -22.33 13.11 23.36
N PRO A 547 -23.61 13.36 23.16
CA PRO A 547 -24.69 12.42 23.54
C PRO A 547 -24.66 11.15 22.67
N ILE A 548 -24.73 9.97 23.29
CA ILE A 548 -24.78 8.66 22.61
C ILE A 548 -26.02 8.48 21.75
N SER A 549 -27.14 9.11 22.13
CA SER A 549 -28.45 9.05 21.45
C SER A 549 -28.42 9.49 19.97
N ASN A 550 -27.36 10.13 19.53
CA ASN A 550 -27.22 10.65 18.17
C ASN A 550 -26.57 9.66 17.15
N PHE A 551 -26.43 8.38 17.49
CA PHE A 551 -26.00 7.36 16.52
C PHE A 551 -27.23 6.67 15.91
N PRO A 552 -27.53 6.80 14.61
CA PRO A 552 -28.64 6.10 13.99
C PRO A 552 -28.33 4.61 13.85
N GLY A 553 -29.28 3.78 14.31
CA GLY A 553 -29.44 2.40 13.92
C GLY A 553 -28.59 1.36 14.65
N PHE A 554 -28.87 1.13 15.96
CA PHE A 554 -28.58 -0.16 16.57
C PHE A 554 -29.91 -0.79 17.04
N PRO A 555 -30.29 -1.99 16.54
CA PRO A 555 -31.33 -2.75 17.18
C PRO A 555 -30.81 -3.21 18.56
N LYS A 556 -31.59 -2.97 19.61
CA LYS A 556 -31.44 -3.62 20.90
C LYS A 556 -31.68 -5.12 20.66
N ALA A 557 -30.62 -5.92 20.59
CA ALA A 557 -30.74 -7.36 20.69
C ALA A 557 -30.11 -7.76 22.03
N GLU A 558 -30.98 -7.94 23.00
CA GLU A 558 -30.67 -8.75 24.18
C GLU A 558 -30.54 -10.18 23.71
N MET A 559 -29.31 -10.72 23.71
CA MET A 559 -29.08 -12.14 23.56
C MET A 559 -28.76 -12.70 24.95
N GLU A 560 -29.61 -13.63 25.40
CA GLU A 560 -29.39 -14.37 26.62
C GLU A 560 -28.12 -15.24 26.54
N PRO A 561 -27.43 -15.48 27.69
CA PRO A 561 -26.13 -16.19 27.72
C PRO A 561 -26.18 -17.69 27.39
N SER A 562 -27.35 -18.26 27.13
CA SER A 562 -27.54 -19.72 26.99
C SER A 562 -27.21 -20.31 25.61
N GLN A 563 -26.90 -19.48 24.60
CA GLN A 563 -26.68 -19.98 23.22
C GLN A 563 -25.20 -20.12 22.78
N CYS A 564 -24.24 -19.83 23.65
CA CYS A 564 -22.80 -19.91 23.29
C CYS A 564 -22.11 -21.24 23.69
N LEU A 565 -22.81 -22.24 24.19
CA LEU A 565 -22.22 -23.45 24.74
C LEU A 565 -21.97 -24.65 23.79
N PRO A 566 -22.48 -24.74 22.53
CA PRO A 566 -22.26 -25.95 21.74
C PRO A 566 -20.88 -26.07 21.07
N LEU A 567 -20.19 -24.96 20.80
CA LEU A 567 -18.96 -25.00 20.00
C LEU A 567 -17.70 -25.35 20.83
N ALA A 568 -17.67 -24.92 22.09
CA ALA A 568 -16.56 -25.23 23.00
C ALA A 568 -16.54 -26.67 23.44
N ALA A 569 -17.73 -27.32 23.61
CA ALA A 569 -17.87 -28.73 23.95
C ALA A 569 -17.46 -29.67 22.79
N TRP A 570 -17.63 -29.22 21.53
CA TRP A 570 -17.27 -29.99 20.33
C TRP A 570 -15.74 -30.05 20.12
N LEU A 571 -15.02 -29.00 20.41
CA LEU A 571 -13.55 -28.93 20.30
C LEU A 571 -12.82 -29.72 21.41
N LEU A 572 -13.50 -30.00 22.55
CA LEU A 572 -12.91 -30.70 23.67
C LEU A 572 -13.23 -32.22 23.70
N SER A 573 -14.18 -32.68 22.89
CA SER A 573 -14.65 -34.08 22.94
C SER A 573 -13.94 -35.06 21.98
N GLY A 574 -13.08 -34.61 21.07
CA GLY A 574 -12.19 -35.47 20.28
C GLY A 574 -12.84 -36.59 19.44
N LYS A 575 -14.14 -36.48 19.09
CA LYS A 575 -14.81 -37.49 18.26
C LYS A 575 -14.65 -37.20 16.77
N ALA A 576 -13.85 -38.03 16.12
CA ALA A 576 -13.74 -38.08 14.67
C ALA A 576 -14.99 -38.72 14.04
N PHE A 577 -15.56 -38.07 13.02
CA PHE A 577 -16.61 -38.66 12.20
C PHE A 577 -16.03 -39.70 11.25
N ALA A 578 -16.46 -40.96 11.42
CA ALA A 578 -16.27 -42.00 10.42
C ALA A 578 -17.47 -42.00 9.46
N THR A 579 -17.23 -41.81 8.18
CA THR A 579 -18.23 -41.95 7.12
C THR A 579 -18.58 -43.42 6.96
N SER A 580 -19.87 -43.77 7.14
CA SER A 580 -20.43 -45.08 6.93
C SER A 580 -20.45 -45.49 5.48
N ARG A 581 -19.74 -46.52 5.08
CA ARG A 581 -20.14 -47.43 3.99
C ARG A 581 -20.55 -48.77 4.60
N ARG A 582 -21.77 -49.18 4.27
CA ARG A 582 -22.37 -50.46 4.62
C ARG A 582 -21.55 -51.62 4.07
N TYR A 583 -21.20 -52.57 4.94
CA TYR A 583 -21.03 -53.98 4.60
C TYR A 583 -21.54 -54.83 5.76
N SER A 584 -22.24 -55.89 5.39
CA SER A 584 -22.96 -56.79 6.29
C SER A 584 -22.04 -57.82 7.00
N PRO A 585 -22.52 -58.48 8.05
CA PRO A 585 -21.66 -59.14 9.03
C PRO A 585 -21.46 -60.64 8.73
N HIS A 586 -20.25 -61.15 8.99
CA HIS A 586 -20.05 -62.55 9.36
C HIS A 586 -18.96 -62.71 10.43
N LYS A 587 -19.39 -63.30 11.58
CA LYS A 587 -18.74 -64.13 12.58
C LYS A 587 -17.20 -64.02 12.80
N ALA A 588 -16.73 -63.72 14.02
CA ALA A 588 -16.26 -64.69 14.98
C ALA A 588 -15.43 -64.06 16.11
N SER A 589 -15.70 -64.54 17.31
CA SER A 589 -14.87 -64.89 18.48
C SER A 589 -13.97 -63.83 19.15
N ALA A 590 -14.11 -63.88 20.47
CA ALA A 590 -13.43 -63.15 21.53
C ALA A 590 -11.91 -63.28 21.53
N ALA A 591 -11.25 -62.16 21.81
CA ALA A 591 -10.00 -62.09 22.55
C ALA A 591 -9.86 -60.72 23.17
N THR A 592 -9.74 -60.67 24.45
CA THR A 592 -9.35 -59.53 25.29
C THR A 592 -7.89 -59.20 25.02
N ASP A 593 -7.60 -58.02 24.53
CA ASP A 593 -6.25 -57.46 24.67
C ASP A 593 -6.26 -55.94 24.80
N SER A 594 -5.46 -55.49 25.73
CA SER A 594 -5.22 -54.15 26.19
C SER A 594 -4.68 -53.23 25.10
N TRP A 595 -5.36 -52.12 24.85
CA TRP A 595 -4.92 -51.12 23.90
C TRP A 595 -3.85 -50.21 24.51
N HIS A 596 -2.59 -50.45 24.11
CA HIS A 596 -1.50 -49.47 24.24
C HIS A 596 -1.45 -48.63 22.97
N TRP A 597 -1.72 -47.34 23.09
CA TRP A 597 -1.50 -46.38 22.02
C TRP A 597 -0.01 -46.04 21.93
N ARG A 598 0.65 -46.54 20.89
CA ARG A 598 1.97 -46.09 20.46
C ARG A 598 1.80 -44.97 19.44
N TRP A 599 2.34 -43.80 19.74
CA TRP A 599 2.42 -42.67 18.84
C TRP A 599 3.68 -42.80 17.96
N ASP A 600 3.58 -43.51 16.86
CA ASP A 600 4.66 -43.67 15.89
C ASP A 600 4.21 -43.21 14.50
N ARG A 601 3.85 -41.92 14.33
CA ARG A 601 3.90 -41.22 13.02
C ARG A 601 3.85 -39.70 13.20
N PRO A 602 5.00 -38.99 13.03
CA PRO A 602 5.05 -37.51 13.03
C PRO A 602 4.42 -36.86 11.80
N SER A 603 4.17 -37.63 10.73
CA SER A 603 3.85 -37.09 9.40
C SER A 603 2.47 -36.48 9.27
N LEU A 604 1.48 -36.87 10.03
CA LEU A 604 0.12 -36.29 9.95
C LEU A 604 -0.03 -34.98 10.74
N PHE A 605 0.81 -34.77 11.73
CA PHE A 605 0.80 -33.55 12.54
C PHE A 605 1.40 -32.36 11.75
N PHE A 606 2.39 -32.62 10.91
CA PHE A 606 3.01 -31.60 10.06
C PHE A 606 2.15 -31.19 8.86
N LEU A 607 1.31 -32.07 8.35
CA LEU A 607 0.40 -31.72 7.23
C LEU A 607 -0.75 -30.81 7.64
N LEU A 608 -1.20 -30.86 8.89
CA LEU A 608 -2.22 -29.95 9.42
C LEU A 608 -1.66 -28.58 9.84
N LEU A 609 -0.37 -28.51 10.18
CA LEU A 609 0.30 -27.27 10.58
C LEU A 609 0.74 -26.40 9.38
N GLY A 610 0.85 -26.97 8.18
CA GLY A 610 1.19 -26.22 6.95
C GLY A 610 0.11 -25.27 6.44
N LEU A 611 -1.10 -25.32 7.02
CA LEU A 611 -2.23 -24.46 6.64
C LEU A 611 -2.46 -23.28 7.59
N VAL A 612 -1.67 -23.16 8.66
CA VAL A 612 -1.82 -22.07 9.66
C VAL A 612 -0.66 -21.10 9.54
N PRO A 613 -0.92 -19.78 9.46
CA PRO A 613 0.14 -18.78 9.42
C PRO A 613 1.06 -18.86 10.65
N TRP A 614 2.36 -18.70 10.44
CA TRP A 614 3.41 -18.81 11.47
C TRP A 614 3.17 -17.95 12.73
N THR A 615 2.59 -16.77 12.55
CA THR A 615 2.19 -15.89 13.66
C THR A 615 1.13 -16.49 14.56
N THR A 616 0.19 -17.26 14.01
CA THR A 616 -0.85 -17.97 14.76
C THR A 616 -0.25 -19.15 15.55
N LEU A 617 0.76 -19.81 14.99
CA LEU A 617 1.51 -20.87 15.67
C LEU A 617 2.31 -20.37 16.86
N GLN A 618 2.93 -19.21 16.80
CA GLN A 618 3.61 -18.59 17.95
C GLN A 618 2.64 -18.21 19.06
N HIS A 619 1.45 -17.68 18.73
CA HIS A 619 0.43 -17.36 19.73
C HIS A 619 -0.17 -18.62 20.38
N ILE A 620 -0.41 -19.67 19.60
CA ILE A 620 -0.86 -20.96 20.13
C ILE A 620 0.20 -21.57 21.05
N ARG A 621 1.49 -21.52 20.68
CA ARG A 621 2.60 -22.02 21.50
C ARG A 621 2.76 -21.22 22.80
N HIS A 622 2.58 -19.91 22.75
CA HIS A 622 2.62 -19.04 23.94
C HIS A 622 1.42 -19.28 24.86
N TYR A 623 0.23 -19.45 24.30
CA TYR A 623 -1.00 -19.77 25.04
C TYR A 623 -0.94 -21.13 25.74
N PHE A 624 -0.42 -22.18 25.07
CA PHE A 624 -0.21 -23.48 25.68
C PHE A 624 0.87 -23.42 26.77
N LYS A 625 1.93 -22.67 26.61
CA LYS A 625 2.98 -22.48 27.62
C LYS A 625 2.44 -21.79 28.88
N ILE A 626 1.58 -20.79 28.75
CA ILE A 626 0.93 -20.09 29.87
C ILE A 626 -0.10 -20.99 30.56
N LYS A 627 -0.94 -21.71 29.83
CA LYS A 627 -1.95 -22.61 30.44
C LYS A 627 -1.33 -23.82 31.13
N MET A 628 -0.26 -24.37 30.60
CA MET A 628 0.48 -25.44 31.26
C MET A 628 1.14 -24.97 32.57
N HIS A 629 1.66 -23.72 32.59
CA HIS A 629 2.20 -23.13 33.82
C HIS A 629 1.12 -22.88 34.88
N THR A 630 -0.06 -22.46 34.48
CA THR A 630 -1.20 -22.24 35.40
C THR A 630 -1.77 -23.55 35.93
N PHE A 631 -1.81 -24.59 35.09
CA PHE A 631 -2.26 -25.92 35.49
C PHE A 631 -1.25 -26.60 36.42
N ALA A 632 0.06 -26.43 36.20
CA ALA A 632 1.10 -26.98 37.07
C ALA A 632 1.13 -26.33 38.47
N ASN A 633 0.66 -25.10 38.61
CA ASN A 633 0.59 -24.39 39.90
C ASN A 633 -0.72 -24.66 40.68
N GLN A 634 -1.73 -25.32 40.08
CA GLN A 634 -3.02 -25.63 40.68
C GLN A 634 -3.19 -27.12 41.08
N CYS A 635 -2.25 -27.99 40.70
CA CYS A 635 -2.29 -29.40 41.09
C CYS A 635 -1.36 -29.66 42.26
N ASP A 636 -1.94 -29.95 43.39
CA ASP A 636 -1.25 -30.43 44.59
C ASP A 636 -0.55 -31.78 44.35
N SER A 637 0.49 -32.04 45.11
CA SER A 637 1.60 -33.00 44.99
C SER A 637 1.26 -34.52 44.87
N LYS A 638 0.17 -34.89 44.18
CA LYS A 638 -0.24 -36.30 44.04
C LYS A 638 -0.36 -36.87 42.62
N CYS A 639 0.13 -36.18 41.61
CA CYS A 639 0.11 -36.69 40.23
C CYS A 639 1.53 -36.94 39.70
N ASN A 640 2.00 -38.16 39.78
CA ASN A 640 3.27 -38.65 39.21
C ASN A 640 3.40 -38.45 37.67
N TRP A 641 2.38 -37.93 37.03
CA TRP A 641 2.37 -37.67 35.60
C TRP A 641 3.01 -36.33 35.22
N VAL A 642 2.97 -35.36 36.12
CA VAL A 642 3.52 -34.02 35.90
C VAL A 642 5.05 -33.99 35.96
N THR A 643 5.65 -34.84 36.77
CA THR A 643 7.12 -34.95 36.91
C THR A 643 7.77 -35.56 35.67
N ASN A 644 7.14 -36.54 35.00
CA ASN A 644 7.68 -37.17 33.78
C ASN A 644 7.63 -36.26 32.53
N VAL A 645 6.72 -35.27 32.50
CA VAL A 645 6.66 -34.28 31.41
C VAL A 645 7.70 -33.18 31.62
N ARG A 646 8.04 -32.85 32.87
CA ARG A 646 9.08 -31.84 33.16
C ARG A 646 10.48 -32.32 32.78
N GLU A 647 10.82 -33.55 33.06
CA GLU A 647 12.14 -34.13 32.72
C GLU A 647 12.34 -34.27 31.20
N LYS A 648 11.30 -34.63 30.44
CA LYS A 648 11.41 -34.76 28.97
C LYS A 648 11.51 -33.42 28.22
N VAL A 649 11.06 -32.33 28.81
CA VAL A 649 11.21 -30.98 28.21
C VAL A 649 12.60 -30.43 28.51
N HIS A 650 13.18 -30.68 29.68
CA HIS A 650 14.54 -30.22 30.01
C HIS A 650 15.65 -31.00 29.29
N HIS A 651 15.43 -32.27 28.91
CA HIS A 651 16.44 -33.07 28.21
C HIS A 651 16.50 -32.78 26.69
N ARG A 652 15.53 -32.04 26.11
CA ARG A 652 15.58 -31.63 24.70
C ARG A 652 16.15 -30.23 24.46
N GLU A 653 16.32 -29.42 25.47
CA GLU A 653 16.96 -28.09 25.33
C GLU A 653 18.49 -28.14 25.40
N ASN A 654 19.11 -29.27 25.78
CA ASN A 654 20.58 -29.40 25.90
C ASN A 654 21.26 -30.16 24.74
N THR A 655 20.57 -30.47 23.64
CA THR A 655 21.15 -31.21 22.51
C THR A 655 20.96 -30.56 21.14
N THR A 656 20.87 -29.23 21.10
CA THR A 656 21.06 -28.50 19.82
C THR A 656 21.84 -27.22 20.10
N ASN A 657 23.15 -27.37 19.97
CA ASN A 657 24.05 -26.28 19.57
C ASN A 657 24.17 -26.26 18.07
#